data_6e7171df62196f21b95b3e5480d6d8ce
#
_entry.id   6e7171df62196f21b95b3e5480d6d8ce
#
_cell.length_a   1.000
_cell.length_b   1.000
_cell.length_c   1.000
_cell.angle_alpha   90.00
_cell.angle_beta   90.00
_cell.angle_gamma   90.00
#
_symmetry.space_group_name_H-M   'P 1'
#
loop_
_entity.id
_entity.type
_entity.pdbx_description
1 polymer ?
#
loop_
_entity_poly.entity_id
_entity_poly.type
_entity_poly.pdbx_seq_one_letter_code
_entity_poly.pdbx_strand_id
1 'polypeptide(L)'
;MKFKWKQTLGVFAVVSSVAFTGMPAASAEVAERIPAWAAEEIASWKEMGLLKGNQEGLVLPNEGIRKTEFVALINRIFHFSEESGQSFTDVPKTAWYASDISKAVAAGALIGNGEGRINPLEVLTREQAALILSRVFNVAASGNTFVPFTDDAQLAGWSKEAVYAMKEAGYVAGTPQGAFQPKKALTRAEAVKMMNNTMGLLVADGGDHSGTSGSNLIVNTAGGTLSDLNFSGNVYITPGVGEGNLSFINAKIGGTVYINGGGVNSITLTDSHVGRIVISKPASPVRVLLKGKTIAGKIDVTSAARIVNESDQTVSTVNLLTRAFDAVSVSGDVNELNVAAPASFTLEGGQIGSFNVSSKAGGSAIKLNKGGVVKKMTLNSAATITGEGIIAEAVVNGEGVSFSVKPDKLTVNAAEVTIGGQDYDASGHLITSAAGHSGGTGSSGGTGSPAPTQAPTSSPGTGSPTPTPTPTTKPTPTPTPTPVPTPTPTTKPTPTPTTKPTPIPTPTTKPTPTPTPTPTPTTKPTPTPTPEPKGPELYTYAEALSSFSSTGAEGLAKQYLTFLQDPSYTPSIANKDVTMPNLVNAITFVNYEFNIKPSIFASMRGINTSVLDKTRTYLWIGTDSGVTKINLVTNEMTSYSAQGKQLYDDKVLLLLPDESTGVLVITQTGVSHIYQ
;
A
#
# COMPACT_ATOMS: atom_id res chain seq x y z
N MET A 1 -0.59 5.39 39.10
CA MET A 1 -1.95 4.84 38.86
C MET A 1 -1.79 3.64 37.94
N LYS A 2 -2.19 2.46 38.36
CA LYS A 2 -2.07 1.24 37.54
C LYS A 2 -3.18 1.22 36.50
N PHE A 3 -2.85 0.88 35.27
CA PHE A 3 -3.78 0.66 34.18
C PHE A 3 -4.83 -0.38 34.62
N LYS A 4 -6.12 -0.04 34.60
CA LYS A 4 -7.18 -0.99 34.97
C LYS A 4 -7.65 -1.70 33.70
N TRP A 5 -7.18 -2.93 33.53
CA TRP A 5 -7.85 -3.88 32.63
C TRP A 5 -9.17 -4.30 33.26
N LYS A 6 -10.27 -4.03 32.60
CA LYS A 6 -11.52 -4.72 32.93
C LYS A 6 -11.46 -6.10 32.26
N GLN A 7 -10.82 -7.04 32.93
CA GLN A 7 -11.01 -8.45 32.63
C GLN A 7 -12.36 -8.89 33.19
N THR A 8 -13.26 -9.30 32.32
CA THR A 8 -14.44 -10.06 32.73
C THR A 8 -13.99 -11.50 32.92
N LEU A 9 -13.44 -11.79 34.09
CA LEU A 9 -13.15 -13.14 34.55
C LEU A 9 -14.46 -13.85 34.90
N GLY A 10 -14.93 -14.73 34.03
CA GLY A 10 -15.86 -15.78 34.36
C GLY A 10 -15.18 -16.85 35.20
N VAL A 11 -15.19 -16.71 36.50
CA VAL A 11 -14.68 -17.74 37.42
C VAL A 11 -15.72 -18.85 37.47
N PHE A 12 -15.44 -19.98 36.83
CA PHE A 12 -16.05 -21.27 37.19
C PHE A 12 -15.04 -22.06 38.02
N ALA A 13 -15.09 -21.88 39.33
CA ALA A 13 -14.48 -22.78 40.29
C ALA A 13 -15.48 -23.93 40.60
N VAL A 14 -15.26 -25.08 39.98
CA VAL A 14 -15.87 -26.33 40.46
C VAL A 14 -14.78 -27.11 41.20
N VAL A 15 -14.81 -27.04 42.49
CA VAL A 15 -14.03 -27.94 43.36
C VAL A 15 -14.82 -29.24 43.46
N SER A 16 -14.37 -30.29 42.81
CA SER A 16 -14.81 -31.66 43.05
C SER A 16 -13.62 -32.44 43.58
N SER A 17 -13.56 -32.62 44.86
CA SER A 17 -12.65 -33.57 45.52
C SER A 17 -13.11 -34.99 45.26
N VAL A 18 -12.43 -35.72 44.39
CA VAL A 18 -12.52 -37.18 44.27
C VAL A 18 -11.13 -37.75 44.56
N ALA A 19 -11.05 -38.44 45.68
CA ALA A 19 -9.86 -39.21 46.00
C ALA A 19 -9.79 -40.46 45.08
N PHE A 20 -8.76 -40.48 44.26
CA PHE A 20 -8.36 -41.67 43.49
C PHE A 20 -7.04 -42.20 44.02
N THR A 21 -7.09 -43.33 44.68
CA THR A 21 -5.92 -44.16 45.00
C THR A 21 -5.60 -45.06 43.79
N GLY A 22 -4.42 -44.90 43.24
CA GLY A 22 -3.88 -45.77 42.19
C GLY A 22 -3.29 -44.99 41.00
N MET A 23 -2.09 -44.39 41.19
CA MET A 23 -1.33 -43.80 40.12
C MET A 23 -0.38 -44.83 39.48
N PRO A 24 -0.39 -44.99 38.14
CA PRO A 24 0.82 -45.37 37.43
C PRO A 24 1.77 -44.16 37.46
N ALA A 25 3.07 -44.42 37.51
CA ALA A 25 4.13 -43.39 37.58
C ALA A 25 3.92 -42.29 36.52
N ALA A 26 3.57 -41.10 36.97
CA ALA A 26 3.58 -39.92 36.13
C ALA A 26 4.99 -39.74 35.59
N SER A 27 5.17 -39.77 34.29
CA SER A 27 6.35 -39.27 33.62
C SER A 27 6.54 -37.85 34.15
N ALA A 28 7.67 -37.59 34.79
CA ALA A 28 8.01 -36.26 35.30
C ALA A 28 7.96 -35.29 34.12
N GLU A 29 6.95 -34.44 34.07
CA GLU A 29 6.86 -33.33 33.15
C GLU A 29 8.10 -32.49 33.37
N VAL A 30 8.98 -32.44 32.36
CA VAL A 30 10.20 -31.64 32.43
C VAL A 30 9.76 -30.19 32.52
N ALA A 31 9.64 -29.68 33.73
CA ALA A 31 9.28 -28.30 33.97
C ALA A 31 10.28 -27.40 33.23
N GLU A 32 9.79 -26.69 32.23
CA GLU A 32 10.59 -25.78 31.44
C GLU A 32 11.19 -24.68 32.33
N ARG A 33 12.51 -24.56 32.36
CA ARG A 33 13.21 -23.52 33.17
C ARG A 33 13.10 -22.17 32.46
N ILE A 34 12.05 -21.45 32.76
CA ILE A 34 11.91 -20.06 32.32
C ILE A 34 12.74 -19.15 33.22
N PRO A 35 13.64 -18.29 32.67
CA PRO A 35 14.41 -17.34 33.47
C PRO A 35 13.49 -16.39 34.24
N ALA A 36 13.75 -16.15 35.51
CA ALA A 36 12.88 -15.32 36.36
C ALA A 36 12.67 -13.90 35.80
N TRP A 37 13.69 -13.34 35.14
CA TRP A 37 13.64 -12.01 34.55
C TRP A 37 12.71 -11.90 33.29
N ALA A 38 12.31 -13.01 32.69
CA ALA A 38 11.42 -13.06 31.53
C ALA A 38 10.10 -13.82 31.81
N ALA A 39 9.91 -14.27 33.06
CA ALA A 39 8.78 -15.15 33.38
C ALA A 39 7.42 -14.46 33.19
N GLU A 40 7.31 -13.19 33.59
CA GLU A 40 6.09 -12.40 33.48
C GLU A 40 5.73 -12.15 32.01
N GLU A 41 6.69 -11.71 31.19
CA GLU A 41 6.46 -11.44 29.78
C GLU A 41 6.14 -12.71 29.00
N ILE A 42 6.86 -13.81 29.27
CA ILE A 42 6.58 -15.11 28.60
C ILE A 42 5.19 -15.60 28.95
N ALA A 43 4.77 -15.51 30.23
CA ALA A 43 3.43 -15.91 30.65
C ALA A 43 2.35 -15.05 29.98
N SER A 44 2.51 -13.73 30.02
CA SER A 44 1.58 -12.79 29.36
C SER A 44 1.50 -13.02 27.85
N TRP A 45 2.62 -13.25 27.17
CA TRP A 45 2.64 -13.51 25.72
C TRP A 45 2.03 -14.86 25.34
N LYS A 46 2.12 -15.87 26.22
CA LYS A 46 1.38 -17.15 26.05
C LYS A 46 -0.11 -16.93 26.20
N GLU A 47 -0.54 -16.20 27.20
CA GLU A 47 -1.95 -15.86 27.46
C GLU A 47 -2.56 -15.09 26.27
N MET A 48 -1.83 -14.09 25.75
CA MET A 48 -2.23 -13.33 24.56
C MET A 48 -2.17 -14.14 23.24
N GLY A 49 -1.69 -15.38 23.26
CA GLY A 49 -1.51 -16.21 22.06
C GLY A 49 -0.38 -15.75 21.12
N LEU A 50 0.41 -14.76 21.52
CA LEU A 50 1.55 -14.25 20.73
C LEU A 50 2.70 -15.26 20.70
N LEU A 51 3.01 -15.88 21.83
CA LEU A 51 4.09 -16.87 21.98
C LEU A 51 3.49 -18.28 21.98
N LYS A 52 3.81 -19.05 20.94
CA LYS A 52 3.46 -20.46 20.84
C LYS A 52 4.68 -21.32 21.18
N GLY A 53 4.48 -22.39 21.94
CA GLY A 53 5.48 -23.42 22.16
C GLY A 53 5.72 -24.30 20.94
N ASN A 54 6.66 -25.23 21.03
CA ASN A 54 6.84 -26.32 20.08
C ASN A 54 5.65 -27.31 20.15
N GLN A 55 5.72 -28.47 19.50
CA GLN A 55 4.65 -29.49 19.50
C GLN A 55 4.32 -30.01 20.91
N GLU A 56 5.26 -29.91 21.84
CA GLU A 56 5.13 -30.30 23.26
C GLU A 56 4.68 -29.13 24.15
N GLY A 57 4.40 -27.96 23.55
CA GLY A 57 4.00 -26.75 24.27
C GLY A 57 5.14 -26.00 24.97
N LEU A 58 6.41 -26.41 24.78
CA LEU A 58 7.58 -25.79 25.38
C LEU A 58 8.03 -24.56 24.60
N VAL A 59 8.30 -23.47 25.31
CA VAL A 59 8.77 -22.20 24.72
C VAL A 59 10.24 -22.23 24.35
N LEU A 60 11.04 -23.03 25.06
CA LEU A 60 12.49 -23.14 24.90
C LEU A 60 13.22 -21.79 25.07
N PRO A 61 13.05 -21.11 26.21
CA PRO A 61 13.41 -19.69 26.40
C PRO A 61 14.89 -19.39 26.23
N ASN A 62 15.76 -20.38 26.47
CA ASN A 62 17.22 -20.25 26.39
C ASN A 62 17.79 -20.60 25.01
N GLU A 63 16.98 -21.12 24.11
CA GLU A 63 17.40 -21.38 22.73
C GLU A 63 17.45 -20.12 21.89
N GLY A 64 18.36 -20.11 20.90
CA GLY A 64 18.47 -19.02 19.95
C GLY A 64 17.23 -18.88 19.08
N ILE A 65 16.68 -17.68 18.96
CA ILE A 65 15.52 -17.42 18.10
C ILE A 65 15.96 -17.30 16.63
N ARG A 66 15.28 -18.03 15.74
CA ARG A 66 15.51 -17.89 14.30
C ARG A 66 14.80 -16.66 13.74
N LYS A 67 15.31 -16.14 12.62
CA LYS A 67 14.73 -14.98 11.93
C LYS A 67 13.24 -15.18 11.62
N THR A 68 12.86 -16.38 11.12
CA THR A 68 11.46 -16.72 10.86
C THR A 68 10.58 -16.69 12.09
N GLU A 69 11.06 -17.19 13.21
CA GLU A 69 10.30 -17.21 14.46
C GLU A 69 10.11 -15.79 15.01
N PHE A 70 11.15 -14.96 14.92
CA PHE A 70 11.09 -13.56 15.33
C PHE A 70 10.08 -12.77 14.48
N VAL A 71 10.10 -12.98 13.18
CA VAL A 71 9.14 -12.36 12.24
C VAL A 71 7.72 -12.83 12.48
N ALA A 72 7.50 -14.12 12.75
CA ALA A 72 6.20 -14.66 13.08
C ALA A 72 5.61 -14.02 14.36
N LEU A 73 6.45 -13.68 15.35
CA LEU A 73 6.01 -12.92 16.54
C LEU A 73 5.57 -11.50 16.15
N ILE A 74 6.34 -10.80 15.31
CA ILE A 74 5.99 -9.47 14.80
C ILE A 74 4.65 -9.51 14.05
N ASN A 75 4.47 -10.49 13.16
CA ASN A 75 3.23 -10.63 12.39
C ASN A 75 2.00 -10.89 13.28
N ARG A 76 2.15 -11.61 14.40
CA ARG A 76 1.08 -11.80 15.38
C ARG A 76 0.76 -10.52 16.16
N ILE A 77 1.72 -9.63 16.36
CA ILE A 77 1.51 -8.33 17.01
C ILE A 77 0.82 -7.35 16.05
N PHE A 78 1.32 -7.24 14.82
CA PHE A 78 0.89 -6.21 13.87
C PHE A 78 -0.22 -6.68 12.93
N HIS A 79 -0.43 -7.99 12.76
CA HIS A 79 -1.36 -8.57 11.78
C HIS A 79 -1.12 -8.04 10.36
N PHE A 80 0.12 -8.02 9.91
CA PHE A 80 0.41 -7.62 8.53
C PHE A 80 -0.37 -8.49 7.54
N SER A 81 -1.05 -7.87 6.60
CA SER A 81 -1.88 -8.53 5.59
C SER A 81 -1.21 -8.58 4.22
N GLU A 82 -0.49 -7.53 3.87
CA GLU A 82 0.14 -7.40 2.56
C GLU A 82 1.34 -8.33 2.40
N GLU A 83 1.43 -9.00 1.26
CA GLU A 83 2.56 -9.85 0.91
C GLU A 83 3.42 -9.19 -0.17
N SER A 84 4.73 -9.31 -0.04
CA SER A 84 5.68 -8.79 -1.03
C SER A 84 5.71 -9.68 -2.27
N GLY A 85 5.74 -9.07 -3.45
CA GLY A 85 6.04 -9.77 -4.70
C GLY A 85 7.50 -10.24 -4.83
N GLN A 86 8.39 -9.83 -3.91
CA GLN A 86 9.79 -10.20 -3.92
C GLN A 86 9.97 -11.66 -3.49
N SER A 87 10.70 -12.43 -4.29
CA SER A 87 11.07 -13.81 -3.97
C SER A 87 12.55 -13.92 -3.56
N PHE A 88 12.84 -14.84 -2.64
CA PHE A 88 14.18 -15.12 -2.19
C PHE A 88 14.53 -16.59 -2.50
N THR A 89 15.78 -16.82 -2.93
CA THR A 89 16.23 -18.15 -3.36
C THR A 89 16.25 -19.19 -2.22
N ASP A 90 16.31 -18.73 -0.99
CA ASP A 90 16.37 -19.53 0.24
C ASP A 90 15.05 -19.54 1.02
N VAL A 91 13.94 -19.07 0.41
CA VAL A 91 12.59 -19.13 0.98
C VAL A 91 11.68 -19.94 0.06
N PRO A 92 11.60 -21.28 0.24
CA PRO A 92 10.68 -22.10 -0.54
C PRO A 92 9.23 -21.66 -0.32
N LYS A 93 8.43 -21.57 -1.37
CA LYS A 93 7.00 -21.15 -1.26
C LYS A 93 6.17 -22.07 -0.37
N THR A 94 6.58 -23.33 -0.22
CA THR A 94 5.92 -24.33 0.63
C THR A 94 6.39 -24.32 2.09
N ALA A 95 7.37 -23.48 2.42
CA ALA A 95 7.84 -23.35 3.80
C ALA A 95 6.77 -22.70 4.67
N TRP A 96 6.58 -23.20 5.88
CA TRP A 96 5.57 -22.70 6.84
C TRP A 96 5.73 -21.20 7.15
N TYR A 97 6.94 -20.68 6.98
CA TYR A 97 7.29 -19.27 7.25
C TYR A 97 7.24 -18.38 5.99
N ALA A 98 6.93 -18.92 4.83
CA ALA A 98 7.04 -18.17 3.57
C ALA A 98 6.13 -16.91 3.57
N SER A 99 4.88 -17.06 4.02
CA SER A 99 3.95 -15.97 4.15
C SER A 99 4.41 -14.93 5.19
N ASP A 100 4.91 -15.39 6.35
CA ASP A 100 5.41 -14.46 7.39
C ASP A 100 6.61 -13.64 6.89
N ILE A 101 7.54 -14.25 6.16
CA ILE A 101 8.66 -13.54 5.53
C ILE A 101 8.14 -12.55 4.49
N SER A 102 7.22 -12.97 3.62
CA SER A 102 6.65 -12.12 2.58
C SER A 102 5.98 -10.87 3.18
N LYS A 103 5.19 -11.03 4.22
CA LYS A 103 4.53 -9.94 4.95
C LYS A 103 5.52 -9.00 5.61
N ALA A 104 6.56 -9.54 6.25
CA ALA A 104 7.59 -8.72 6.88
C ALA A 104 8.43 -7.92 5.85
N VAL A 105 8.63 -8.47 4.65
CA VAL A 105 9.26 -7.75 3.54
C VAL A 105 8.35 -6.64 3.01
N ALA A 106 7.06 -6.93 2.81
CA ALA A 106 6.07 -5.93 2.40
C ALA A 106 5.98 -4.77 3.40
N ALA A 107 6.03 -5.07 4.69
CA ALA A 107 6.04 -4.08 5.78
C ALA A 107 7.39 -3.35 5.95
N GLY A 108 8.42 -3.66 5.14
CA GLY A 108 9.74 -3.06 5.25
C GLY A 108 10.57 -3.50 6.47
N ALA A 109 10.06 -4.47 7.25
CA ALA A 109 10.76 -5.02 8.42
C ALA A 109 12.01 -5.81 8.03
N LEU A 110 11.91 -6.58 6.95
CA LEU A 110 13.01 -7.35 6.38
C LEU A 110 13.42 -6.81 5.02
N ILE A 111 14.72 -6.88 4.76
CA ILE A 111 15.33 -6.62 3.45
C ILE A 111 16.31 -7.76 3.21
N GLY A 112 16.37 -8.28 1.98
CA GLY A 112 17.33 -9.30 1.60
C GLY A 112 18.80 -8.79 1.69
N ASN A 113 19.73 -9.72 1.61
CA ASN A 113 21.18 -9.44 1.72
C ASN A 113 21.82 -8.86 0.45
N GLY A 114 21.03 -8.49 -0.56
CA GLY A 114 21.54 -8.03 -1.86
C GLY A 114 21.83 -9.15 -2.86
N GLU A 115 21.95 -10.40 -2.41
CA GLU A 115 22.19 -11.60 -3.24
C GLU A 115 20.91 -12.41 -3.48
N GLY A 116 19.75 -11.82 -3.20
CA GLY A 116 18.46 -12.49 -3.31
C GLY A 116 18.18 -13.52 -2.22
N ARG A 117 18.77 -13.38 -1.04
CA ARG A 117 18.61 -14.27 0.11
C ARG A 117 18.18 -13.49 1.35
N ILE A 118 17.45 -14.17 2.26
CA ILE A 118 16.98 -13.61 3.54
C ILE A 118 17.60 -14.33 4.74
N ASN A 119 18.16 -15.51 4.53
CA ASN A 119 18.68 -16.41 5.57
C ASN A 119 17.62 -16.70 6.66
N PRO A 120 16.47 -17.30 6.31
CA PRO A 120 15.29 -17.36 7.19
C PRO A 120 15.51 -18.22 8.45
N LEU A 121 16.32 -19.27 8.38
CA LEU A 121 16.58 -20.21 9.48
C LEU A 121 17.79 -19.85 10.33
N GLU A 122 18.47 -18.76 10.00
CA GLU A 122 19.60 -18.26 10.80
C GLU A 122 19.11 -17.74 12.15
N VAL A 123 19.87 -18.05 13.21
CA VAL A 123 19.65 -17.49 14.54
C VAL A 123 19.99 -16.00 14.51
N LEU A 124 19.08 -15.14 14.97
CA LEU A 124 19.29 -13.69 14.99
C LEU A 124 20.35 -13.27 15.97
N THR A 125 21.16 -12.30 15.58
CA THR A 125 21.99 -11.53 16.51
C THR A 125 21.21 -10.36 17.12
N ARG A 126 21.69 -9.83 18.25
CA ARG A 126 21.04 -8.70 18.92
C ARG A 126 20.97 -7.45 18.03
N GLU A 127 21.99 -7.17 17.22
CA GLU A 127 21.97 -6.03 16.30
C GLU A 127 20.96 -6.22 15.14
N GLN A 128 20.80 -7.46 14.63
CA GLN A 128 19.80 -7.77 13.63
C GLN A 128 18.38 -7.57 14.16
N ALA A 129 18.12 -8.06 15.37
CA ALA A 129 16.82 -7.88 16.02
C ALA A 129 16.49 -6.41 16.27
N ALA A 130 17.46 -5.62 16.77
CA ALA A 130 17.29 -4.19 16.97
C ALA A 130 16.97 -3.46 15.65
N LEU A 131 17.64 -3.81 14.54
CA LEU A 131 17.37 -3.24 13.22
C LEU A 131 15.96 -3.58 12.72
N ILE A 132 15.53 -4.83 12.87
CA ILE A 132 14.18 -5.24 12.47
C ILE A 132 13.12 -4.45 13.26
N LEU A 133 13.28 -4.38 14.58
CA LEU A 133 12.34 -3.62 15.42
C LEU A 133 12.35 -2.13 15.13
N SER A 134 13.53 -1.51 14.90
CA SER A 134 13.60 -0.09 14.56
C SER A 134 12.80 0.23 13.29
N ARG A 135 12.83 -0.65 12.29
CA ARG A 135 12.07 -0.51 11.07
C ARG A 135 10.56 -0.66 11.28
N VAL A 136 10.16 -1.72 11.98
CA VAL A 136 8.73 -2.00 12.26
C VAL A 136 8.09 -0.88 13.07
N PHE A 137 8.80 -0.36 14.05
CA PHE A 137 8.31 0.69 14.95
C PHE A 137 8.68 2.11 14.49
N ASN A 138 9.24 2.26 13.28
CA ASN A 138 9.67 3.55 12.75
C ASN A 138 10.52 4.36 13.75
N VAL A 139 11.44 3.67 14.46
CA VAL A 139 12.33 4.30 15.43
C VAL A 139 13.54 4.87 14.70
N ALA A 140 13.63 6.19 14.63
CA ALA A 140 14.75 6.91 14.03
C ALA A 140 15.58 7.59 15.10
N ALA A 141 16.88 7.74 14.87
CA ALA A 141 17.76 8.53 15.74
C ALA A 141 17.34 10.01 15.71
N SER A 142 17.29 10.65 16.87
CA SER A 142 16.93 12.08 16.97
C SER A 142 18.10 13.01 16.60
N GLY A 143 19.28 12.45 16.32
CA GLY A 143 20.50 13.22 16.06
C GLY A 143 21.19 13.73 17.33
N ASN A 144 20.72 13.36 18.52
CA ASN A 144 21.36 13.71 19.78
C ASN A 144 22.68 12.95 19.97
N THR A 145 23.62 13.57 20.68
CA THR A 145 24.84 12.89 21.08
C THR A 145 24.53 11.91 22.21
N PHE A 146 24.86 10.65 22.02
CA PHE A 146 24.68 9.60 23.04
C PHE A 146 26.04 9.06 23.48
N VAL A 147 26.07 8.51 24.70
CA VAL A 147 27.23 7.76 25.17
C VAL A 147 27.32 6.44 24.42
N PRO A 148 28.40 6.17 23.67
CA PRO A 148 28.54 4.92 22.93
C PRO A 148 28.54 3.69 23.85
N PHE A 149 28.15 2.53 23.33
CA PHE A 149 28.40 1.26 24.01
C PHE A 149 29.89 0.97 24.07
N THR A 150 30.35 0.27 25.12
CA THR A 150 31.77 -0.05 25.27
C THR A 150 32.34 -0.94 24.17
N ASP A 151 31.47 -1.64 23.47
CA ASP A 151 31.78 -2.50 22.33
C ASP A 151 31.28 -1.90 20.98
N ASP A 152 31.16 -0.58 20.90
CA ASP A 152 30.70 0.16 19.70
C ASP A 152 31.42 -0.27 18.41
N ALA A 153 32.72 -0.53 18.50
CA ALA A 153 33.54 -0.98 17.37
C ALA A 153 33.08 -2.34 16.78
N GLN A 154 32.30 -3.14 17.51
CA GLN A 154 31.76 -4.41 17.05
C GLN A 154 30.42 -4.26 16.33
N LEU A 155 29.76 -3.10 16.44
CA LEU A 155 28.54 -2.82 15.68
C LEU A 155 28.83 -2.77 14.17
N ALA A 156 28.02 -3.46 13.39
CA ALA A 156 28.09 -3.34 11.94
C ALA A 156 27.58 -1.95 11.50
N GLY A 157 28.19 -1.36 10.45
CA GLY A 157 27.80 -0.05 9.95
C GLY A 157 26.30 0.04 9.59
N TRP A 158 25.74 -1.04 9.06
CA TRP A 158 24.33 -1.11 8.66
C TRP A 158 23.35 -1.18 9.87
N SER A 159 23.79 -1.56 11.07
CA SER A 159 22.94 -1.69 12.26
C SER A 159 23.14 -0.55 13.26
N LYS A 160 24.24 0.17 13.15
CA LYS A 160 24.70 1.13 14.17
C LYS A 160 23.66 2.21 14.46
N GLU A 161 23.12 2.86 13.42
CA GLU A 161 22.10 3.89 13.57
C GLU A 161 20.83 3.33 14.25
N ALA A 162 20.35 2.18 13.81
CA ALA A 162 19.17 1.53 14.38
C ALA A 162 19.37 1.15 15.86
N VAL A 163 20.54 0.59 16.22
CA VAL A 163 20.84 0.22 17.61
C VAL A 163 20.84 1.45 18.51
N TYR A 164 21.39 2.57 18.06
CA TYR A 164 21.40 3.79 18.85
C TYR A 164 20.04 4.48 18.88
N ALA A 165 19.26 4.46 17.82
CA ALA A 165 17.87 4.91 17.83
C ALA A 165 17.03 4.12 18.86
N MET A 166 17.18 2.81 18.88
CA MET A 166 16.50 1.94 19.86
C MET A 166 17.00 2.18 21.30
N LYS A 167 18.28 2.51 21.48
CA LYS A 167 18.84 2.90 22.79
C LYS A 167 18.26 4.23 23.26
N GLU A 168 18.23 5.22 22.40
CA GLU A 168 17.70 6.55 22.69
C GLU A 168 16.22 6.50 23.09
N ALA A 169 15.44 5.68 22.38
CA ALA A 169 14.04 5.41 22.70
C ALA A 169 13.84 4.57 23.99
N GLY A 170 14.93 4.09 24.62
CA GLY A 170 14.86 3.29 25.83
C GLY A 170 14.42 1.83 25.62
N TYR A 171 14.34 1.36 24.37
CA TYR A 171 13.88 0.00 24.06
C TYR A 171 14.97 -1.06 24.21
N VAL A 172 16.23 -0.67 24.06
CA VAL A 172 17.38 -1.54 24.29
C VAL A 172 18.38 -0.91 25.27
N ALA A 173 19.00 -1.74 26.08
CA ALA A 173 20.03 -1.33 27.01
C ALA A 173 21.27 -2.19 26.82
N GLY A 174 22.41 -1.70 27.31
CA GLY A 174 23.63 -2.48 27.43
C GLY A 174 23.62 -3.38 28.65
N THR A 175 24.68 -4.20 28.78
CA THR A 175 25.01 -4.92 30.02
C THR A 175 25.37 -3.94 31.11
N PRO A 176 25.48 -4.36 32.39
CA PRO A 176 25.98 -3.51 33.46
C PRO A 176 27.38 -2.91 33.18
N GLN A 177 28.17 -3.54 32.30
CA GLN A 177 29.48 -3.07 31.85
C GLN A 177 29.39 -2.12 30.65
N GLY A 178 28.17 -1.76 30.20
CA GLY A 178 27.93 -0.84 29.11
C GLY A 178 28.08 -1.43 27.70
N ALA A 179 28.22 -2.76 27.54
CA ALA A 179 28.33 -3.42 26.26
C ALA A 179 26.95 -3.78 25.67
N PHE A 180 26.75 -3.61 24.36
CA PHE A 180 25.51 -4.03 23.67
C PHE A 180 25.52 -5.51 23.26
N GLN A 181 26.71 -6.07 23.02
CA GLN A 181 26.91 -7.43 22.50
C GLN A 181 26.23 -7.67 21.11
N PRO A 182 26.59 -6.90 20.08
CA PRO A 182 25.85 -6.89 18.81
C PRO A 182 25.81 -8.24 18.12
N LYS A 183 26.90 -9.01 18.19
CA LYS A 183 27.05 -10.32 17.52
C LYS A 183 26.51 -11.51 18.33
N LYS A 184 26.09 -11.26 19.58
CA LYS A 184 25.52 -12.32 20.42
C LYS A 184 24.23 -12.84 19.81
N ALA A 185 24.12 -14.19 19.72
CA ALA A 185 22.87 -14.85 19.37
C ALA A 185 21.78 -14.48 20.38
N LEU A 186 20.62 -14.05 19.88
CA LEU A 186 19.48 -13.65 20.71
C LEU A 186 18.69 -14.89 21.11
N THR A 187 18.47 -15.09 22.42
CA THR A 187 17.60 -16.17 22.88
C THR A 187 16.13 -15.81 22.72
N ARG A 188 15.24 -16.82 22.75
CA ARG A 188 13.78 -16.60 22.65
C ARG A 188 13.26 -15.73 23.78
N ALA A 189 13.76 -15.92 25.00
CA ALA A 189 13.43 -15.06 26.15
C ALA A 189 13.90 -13.62 25.96
N GLU A 190 15.12 -13.41 25.47
CA GLU A 190 15.65 -12.07 25.16
C GLU A 190 14.86 -11.40 24.02
N ALA A 191 14.42 -12.16 23.03
CA ALA A 191 13.59 -11.66 21.95
C ALA A 191 12.23 -11.17 22.45
N VAL A 192 11.54 -11.97 23.28
CA VAL A 192 10.28 -11.58 23.92
C VAL A 192 10.46 -10.31 24.74
N LYS A 193 11.52 -10.24 25.56
CA LYS A 193 11.80 -9.05 26.37
C LYS A 193 12.06 -7.80 25.52
N MET A 194 12.87 -7.92 24.47
CA MET A 194 13.17 -6.80 23.58
C MET A 194 11.91 -6.32 22.85
N MET A 195 11.10 -7.24 22.31
CA MET A 195 9.83 -6.91 21.68
C MET A 195 8.85 -6.27 22.67
N ASN A 196 8.71 -6.83 23.87
CA ASN A 196 7.81 -6.32 24.90
C ASN A 196 8.17 -4.89 25.31
N ASN A 197 9.45 -4.60 25.49
CA ASN A 197 9.93 -3.25 25.80
C ASN A 197 9.62 -2.26 24.66
N THR A 198 9.67 -2.70 23.39
CA THR A 198 9.40 -1.86 22.23
C THR A 198 7.90 -1.71 21.98
N MET A 199 7.13 -2.80 22.12
CA MET A 199 5.70 -2.84 21.88
C MET A 199 4.92 -1.98 22.87
N GLY A 200 5.27 -2.05 24.15
CA GLY A 200 4.51 -1.46 25.23
C GLY A 200 3.19 -2.20 25.48
N LEU A 201 2.08 -1.53 25.32
CA LEU A 201 0.75 -2.11 25.53
C LEU A 201 0.13 -2.58 24.20
N LEU A 202 -0.65 -3.66 24.28
CA LEU A 202 -1.38 -4.22 23.14
C LEU A 202 -2.90 -4.26 23.46
N VAL A 203 -3.70 -3.68 22.55
CA VAL A 203 -5.15 -3.81 22.50
C VAL A 203 -5.50 -4.76 21.35
N ALA A 204 -6.02 -5.92 21.69
CA ALA A 204 -6.33 -7.02 20.77
C ALA A 204 -7.73 -7.60 20.92
N ASP A 205 -8.61 -6.96 21.70
CA ASP A 205 -9.94 -7.50 22.06
C ASP A 205 -11.13 -6.65 21.57
N GLY A 206 -10.88 -5.47 20.98
CA GLY A 206 -11.95 -4.57 20.52
C GLY A 206 -12.81 -3.97 21.64
N GLY A 207 -12.39 -4.09 22.90
CA GLY A 207 -13.07 -3.52 24.05
C GLY A 207 -12.77 -2.05 24.28
N ASP A 208 -13.41 -1.47 25.31
CA ASP A 208 -13.13 -0.10 25.75
C ASP A 208 -11.93 -0.06 26.69
N HIS A 209 -10.96 0.80 26.39
CA HIS A 209 -9.73 0.94 27.15
C HIS A 209 -9.47 2.38 27.56
N SER A 210 -8.85 2.54 28.73
CA SER A 210 -8.45 3.86 29.24
C SER A 210 -7.16 3.76 30.05
N GLY A 211 -6.39 4.83 30.15
CA GLY A 211 -5.25 4.88 31.04
C GLY A 211 -4.07 5.72 30.59
N THR A 212 -3.01 5.67 31.38
CA THR A 212 -1.78 6.43 31.20
C THR A 212 -0.58 5.51 31.10
N SER A 213 0.30 5.76 30.13
CA SER A 213 1.56 5.02 29.98
C SER A 213 2.64 5.89 29.35
N GLY A 214 3.89 5.66 29.75
CA GLY A 214 5.07 6.20 29.07
C GLY A 214 5.52 5.39 27.86
N SER A 215 4.91 4.22 27.62
CA SER A 215 5.27 3.30 26.54
C SER A 215 4.42 3.50 25.29
N ASN A 216 4.69 2.71 24.26
CA ASN A 216 3.86 2.64 23.05
C ASN A 216 2.53 1.93 23.33
N LEU A 217 1.58 2.16 22.42
CA LEU A 217 0.29 1.45 22.36
C LEU A 217 0.12 0.86 20.95
N ILE A 218 -0.12 -0.44 20.89
CA ILE A 218 -0.52 -1.12 19.63
C ILE A 218 -2.00 -1.45 19.71
N VAL A 219 -2.72 -1.15 18.64
CA VAL A 219 -4.12 -1.53 18.45
C VAL A 219 -4.19 -2.39 17.19
N ASN A 220 -4.45 -3.69 17.33
CA ASN A 220 -4.45 -4.65 16.23
C ASN A 220 -5.81 -5.29 15.96
N THR A 221 -6.87 -4.71 16.52
CA THR A 221 -8.24 -5.14 16.29
C THR A 221 -9.17 -3.93 16.19
N ALA A 222 -10.26 -4.09 15.47
CA ALA A 222 -11.29 -3.07 15.33
C ALA A 222 -12.28 -3.08 16.51
N GLY A 223 -13.05 -2.01 16.62
CA GLY A 223 -14.06 -1.82 17.65
C GLY A 223 -13.47 -1.17 18.89
N GLY A 224 -14.34 -0.95 19.88
CA GLY A 224 -13.99 -0.33 21.15
C GLY A 224 -13.74 1.16 21.11
N THR A 225 -13.64 1.73 22.30
CA THR A 225 -13.33 3.14 22.52
C THR A 225 -12.06 3.25 23.37
N LEU A 226 -11.14 4.04 22.90
CA LEU A 226 -9.90 4.37 23.60
C LEU A 226 -10.09 5.74 24.26
N SER A 227 -10.52 5.75 25.55
CA SER A 227 -10.90 6.98 26.25
C SER A 227 -9.88 7.36 27.32
N ASP A 228 -9.78 8.67 27.57
CA ASP A 228 -8.94 9.23 28.64
C ASP A 228 -7.47 8.71 28.59
N LEU A 229 -6.97 8.52 27.36
CA LEU A 229 -5.60 8.07 27.17
C LEU A 229 -4.62 9.23 27.41
N ASN A 230 -3.52 8.93 28.15
CA ASN A 230 -2.39 9.84 28.25
C ASN A 230 -1.09 9.05 28.03
N PHE A 231 -0.60 9.07 26.79
CA PHE A 231 0.57 8.31 26.34
C PHE A 231 1.68 9.27 25.90
N SER A 232 2.89 9.07 26.39
CA SER A 232 4.07 9.79 25.86
C SER A 232 4.75 9.06 24.70
N GLY A 233 4.49 7.75 24.53
CA GLY A 233 4.97 6.95 23.40
C GLY A 233 4.08 7.08 22.15
N ASN A 234 4.38 6.27 21.14
CA ASN A 234 3.64 6.21 19.88
C ASN A 234 2.39 5.31 20.01
N VAL A 235 1.41 5.58 19.15
CA VAL A 235 0.22 4.73 18.96
C VAL A 235 0.26 4.13 17.56
N TYR A 236 0.15 2.81 17.45
CA TYR A 236 0.16 2.08 16.19
C TYR A 236 -1.20 1.45 15.95
N ILE A 237 -1.96 1.97 14.99
CA ILE A 237 -3.20 1.40 14.49
C ILE A 237 -2.81 0.49 13.34
N THR A 238 -2.69 -0.82 13.62
CA THR A 238 -2.07 -1.78 12.71
C THR A 238 -3.03 -2.30 11.64
N PRO A 239 -2.54 -3.01 10.60
CA PRO A 239 -3.39 -3.66 9.61
C PRO A 239 -4.42 -4.62 10.20
N GLY A 240 -4.22 -5.13 11.42
CA GLY A 240 -5.19 -5.97 12.13
C GLY A 240 -6.55 -5.29 12.40
N VAL A 241 -6.61 -3.96 12.41
CA VAL A 241 -7.86 -3.20 12.46
C VAL A 241 -8.68 -3.37 11.16
N GLY A 242 -8.03 -3.76 10.06
CA GLY A 242 -8.68 -3.99 8.76
C GLY A 242 -9.45 -2.76 8.28
N GLU A 243 -10.71 -2.96 7.89
CA GLU A 243 -11.65 -1.90 7.50
C GLU A 243 -12.53 -1.44 8.68
N GLY A 244 -12.20 -1.84 9.91
CA GLY A 244 -13.01 -1.56 11.08
C GLY A 244 -12.83 -0.16 11.66
N ASN A 245 -13.59 0.19 12.66
CA ASN A 245 -13.63 1.50 13.29
C ASN A 245 -12.86 1.53 14.61
N LEU A 246 -12.29 2.68 14.93
CA LEU A 246 -11.72 3.01 16.24
C LEU A 246 -12.13 4.42 16.65
N SER A 247 -12.39 4.61 17.95
CA SER A 247 -12.69 5.92 18.53
C SER A 247 -11.69 6.25 19.63
N PHE A 248 -11.09 7.43 19.54
CA PHE A 248 -10.29 8.04 20.59
C PHE A 248 -11.08 9.19 21.19
N ILE A 249 -11.29 9.18 22.50
CA ILE A 249 -12.02 10.23 23.21
C ILE A 249 -11.14 10.76 24.33
N ASN A 250 -10.95 12.09 24.38
CA ASN A 250 -10.10 12.75 25.38
C ASN A 250 -8.70 12.10 25.47
N ALA A 251 -8.11 11.79 24.30
CA ALA A 251 -6.79 11.17 24.23
C ALA A 251 -5.70 12.23 24.09
N LYS A 252 -4.65 12.12 24.92
CA LYS A 252 -3.42 12.92 24.84
C LYS A 252 -2.27 12.00 24.43
N ILE A 253 -1.76 12.17 23.22
CA ILE A 253 -0.71 11.34 22.65
C ILE A 253 0.51 12.23 22.37
N GLY A 254 1.59 12.04 23.13
CA GLY A 254 2.83 12.79 23.02
C GLY A 254 3.70 12.34 21.85
N GLY A 255 3.62 11.06 21.48
CA GLY A 255 4.30 10.50 20.31
C GLY A 255 3.51 10.66 19.01
N THR A 256 3.80 9.81 18.05
CA THR A 256 3.14 9.78 16.73
C THR A 256 2.03 8.72 16.70
N VAL A 257 0.90 9.04 16.08
CA VAL A 257 -0.15 8.06 15.72
C VAL A 257 0.13 7.55 14.31
N TYR A 258 0.53 6.28 14.19
CA TYR A 258 0.70 5.60 12.90
C TYR A 258 -0.58 4.86 12.54
N ILE A 259 -1.16 5.18 11.39
CA ILE A 259 -2.42 4.61 10.90
C ILE A 259 -2.12 3.72 9.71
N ASN A 260 -2.09 2.40 9.93
CA ASN A 260 -1.89 1.37 8.92
C ASN A 260 -3.13 0.47 8.75
N GLY A 261 -4.19 0.73 9.49
CA GLY A 261 -5.49 0.05 9.46
C GLY A 261 -6.63 1.03 9.57
N GLY A 262 -7.86 0.55 9.49
CA GLY A 262 -9.09 1.34 9.52
C GLY A 262 -9.69 1.53 8.12
N GLY A 263 -11.02 1.67 8.04
CA GLY A 263 -11.78 1.77 6.80
C GLY A 263 -12.26 3.18 6.46
N VAL A 264 -13.15 3.25 5.49
CA VAL A 264 -13.71 4.50 4.96
C VAL A 264 -14.59 5.29 5.95
N ASN A 265 -14.95 4.69 7.09
CA ASN A 265 -15.75 5.32 8.14
C ASN A 265 -15.02 5.44 9.47
N SER A 266 -13.72 5.16 9.53
CA SER A 266 -13.02 4.89 10.78
C SER A 266 -11.98 5.93 11.16
N ILE A 267 -11.40 5.72 12.32
CA ILE A 267 -10.44 6.51 13.08
C ILE A 267 -10.99 7.89 13.41
N THR A 268 -11.80 7.91 14.46
CA THR A 268 -12.35 9.17 15.02
C THR A 268 -11.53 9.61 16.23
N LEU A 269 -11.14 10.87 16.26
CA LEU A 269 -10.54 11.52 17.42
C LEU A 269 -11.48 12.63 17.90
N THR A 270 -11.97 12.54 19.14
CA THR A 270 -12.86 13.53 19.76
C THR A 270 -12.16 14.11 20.98
N ASP A 271 -12.14 15.44 21.10
CA ASP A 271 -11.56 16.17 22.24
C ASP A 271 -10.13 15.75 22.58
N SER A 272 -9.36 15.38 21.55
CA SER A 272 -8.06 14.73 21.69
C SER A 272 -6.91 15.66 21.25
N HIS A 273 -5.69 15.37 21.75
CA HIS A 273 -4.49 16.10 21.39
C HIS A 273 -3.44 15.14 20.82
N VAL A 274 -3.05 15.35 19.55
CA VAL A 274 -2.05 14.54 18.85
C VAL A 274 -1.09 15.49 18.13
N GLY A 275 0.20 15.42 18.46
CA GLY A 275 1.22 16.25 17.81
C GLY A 275 1.47 15.86 16.35
N ARG A 276 1.47 14.54 16.05
CA ARG A 276 1.72 14.02 14.69
C ARG A 276 0.89 12.77 14.40
N ILE A 277 0.33 12.72 13.19
CA ILE A 277 -0.35 11.56 12.62
C ILE A 277 0.38 11.18 11.32
N VAL A 278 0.63 9.90 11.09
CA VAL A 278 1.17 9.35 9.84
C VAL A 278 0.15 8.36 9.30
N ILE A 279 -0.35 8.60 8.10
CA ILE A 279 -1.31 7.73 7.42
C ILE A 279 -0.55 6.94 6.34
N SER A 280 -0.53 5.62 6.48
CA SER A 280 0.18 4.71 5.57
C SER A 280 -0.56 3.37 5.49
N LYS A 281 -1.65 3.35 4.73
CA LYS A 281 -2.46 2.15 4.47
C LYS A 281 -2.59 1.93 2.96
N PRO A 282 -1.72 1.12 2.34
CA PRO A 282 -1.66 1.00 0.88
C PRO A 282 -2.90 0.37 0.24
N ALA A 283 -3.54 -0.58 0.92
CA ALA A 283 -4.58 -1.43 0.33
C ALA A 283 -5.89 -0.70 0.02
N SER A 284 -6.26 0.31 0.82
CA SER A 284 -7.54 1.03 0.67
C SER A 284 -7.51 2.37 1.43
N PRO A 285 -8.35 3.34 1.04
CA PRO A 285 -8.42 4.62 1.74
C PRO A 285 -8.86 4.47 3.19
N VAL A 286 -8.27 5.26 4.09
CA VAL A 286 -8.72 5.41 5.46
C VAL A 286 -9.29 6.80 5.70
N ARG A 287 -10.39 6.89 6.45
CA ARG A 287 -10.93 8.17 6.91
C ARG A 287 -10.42 8.48 8.31
N VAL A 288 -9.85 9.68 8.48
CA VAL A 288 -9.50 10.25 9.79
C VAL A 288 -10.44 11.41 10.08
N LEU A 289 -11.21 11.29 11.16
CA LEU A 289 -12.22 12.28 11.56
C LEU A 289 -11.81 12.93 12.87
N LEU A 290 -11.66 14.25 12.84
CA LEU A 290 -11.33 15.08 14.00
C LEU A 290 -12.60 15.81 14.46
N LYS A 291 -12.95 15.72 15.75
CA LYS A 291 -14.18 16.30 16.32
C LYS A 291 -13.92 17.07 17.62
N GLY A 292 -14.88 17.95 17.95
CA GLY A 292 -14.86 18.73 19.19
C GLY A 292 -13.62 19.59 19.30
N LYS A 293 -12.91 19.51 20.40
CA LYS A 293 -11.68 20.30 20.66
C LYS A 293 -10.40 19.60 20.22
N THR A 294 -10.48 18.68 19.27
CA THR A 294 -9.31 17.91 18.82
C THR A 294 -8.27 18.81 18.17
N ILE A 295 -7.03 18.70 18.66
CA ILE A 295 -5.85 19.35 18.10
C ILE A 295 -5.02 18.31 17.38
N ALA A 296 -4.83 18.45 16.08
CA ALA A 296 -3.88 17.70 15.28
C ALA A 296 -2.79 18.63 14.74
N GLY A 297 -1.55 18.40 15.17
CA GLY A 297 -0.42 19.26 14.78
C GLY A 297 -0.03 19.03 13.32
N LYS A 298 0.52 17.87 13.02
CA LYS A 298 1.02 17.50 11.70
C LYS A 298 0.40 16.19 11.22
N ILE A 299 -0.09 16.16 9.98
CA ILE A 299 -0.59 14.95 9.34
C ILE A 299 0.24 14.68 8.10
N ASP A 300 1.01 13.59 8.11
CA ASP A 300 1.78 13.09 6.97
C ASP A 300 0.99 11.97 6.28
N VAL A 301 0.70 12.13 4.99
CA VAL A 301 -0.13 11.20 4.21
C VAL A 301 0.73 10.53 3.15
N THR A 302 0.89 9.21 3.22
CA THR A 302 1.70 8.43 2.28
C THR A 302 0.88 7.44 1.44
N SER A 303 -0.44 7.39 1.66
CA SER A 303 -1.39 6.54 0.94
C SER A 303 -2.73 7.26 0.75
N ALA A 304 -3.65 6.67 -0.01
CA ALA A 304 -5.00 7.22 -0.17
C ALA A 304 -5.69 7.43 1.18
N ALA A 305 -6.26 8.63 1.40
CA ALA A 305 -6.87 9.00 2.67
C ALA A 305 -7.95 10.08 2.52
N ARG A 306 -8.87 10.09 3.48
CA ARG A 306 -9.85 11.17 3.66
C ARG A 306 -9.67 11.79 5.05
N ILE A 307 -9.25 13.03 5.12
CA ILE A 307 -9.12 13.80 6.36
C ILE A 307 -10.35 14.69 6.49
N VAL A 308 -11.09 14.53 7.60
CA VAL A 308 -12.29 15.30 7.87
C VAL A 308 -12.08 16.05 9.20
N ASN A 309 -11.92 17.35 9.13
CA ASN A 309 -11.78 18.19 10.30
C ASN A 309 -13.13 18.86 10.62
N GLU A 310 -13.87 18.25 11.54
CA GLU A 310 -15.10 18.77 12.17
C GLU A 310 -14.81 19.36 13.56
N SER A 311 -13.54 19.54 13.92
CA SER A 311 -13.17 20.12 15.21
C SER A 311 -13.21 21.64 15.18
N ASP A 312 -13.28 22.25 16.35
CA ASP A 312 -13.18 23.71 16.53
C ASP A 312 -11.76 24.24 16.27
N GLN A 313 -10.83 23.36 15.91
CA GLN A 313 -9.42 23.68 15.74
C GLN A 313 -8.97 23.51 14.30
N THR A 314 -8.10 24.37 13.84
CA THR A 314 -7.46 24.23 12.53
C THR A 314 -6.31 23.22 12.60
N VAL A 315 -6.23 22.28 11.66
CA VAL A 315 -5.07 21.40 11.52
C VAL A 315 -3.84 22.23 11.14
N SER A 316 -2.74 22.09 11.88
CA SER A 316 -1.56 22.93 11.63
C SER A 316 -0.93 22.68 10.27
N THR A 317 -0.60 21.42 9.95
CA THR A 317 0.07 21.08 8.68
C THR A 317 -0.40 19.73 8.16
N VAL A 318 -0.67 19.65 6.86
CA VAL A 318 -0.89 18.40 6.13
C VAL A 318 0.18 18.29 5.05
N ASN A 319 0.93 17.18 5.03
CA ASN A 319 1.91 16.90 3.98
C ASN A 319 1.45 15.71 3.15
N LEU A 320 1.35 15.89 1.85
CA LEU A 320 1.08 14.85 0.89
C LEU A 320 2.43 14.30 0.39
N LEU A 321 2.73 13.08 0.80
CA LEU A 321 3.92 12.30 0.46
C LEU A 321 3.50 11.07 -0.35
N THR A 322 2.32 11.14 -0.94
CA THR A 322 1.64 10.06 -1.66
C THR A 322 2.30 9.76 -3.00
N ARG A 323 1.87 8.66 -3.59
CA ARG A 323 2.11 8.38 -5.02
C ARG A 323 1.06 9.11 -5.86
N ALA A 324 1.36 9.38 -7.13
CA ALA A 324 0.52 10.18 -8.04
C ALA A 324 -0.96 9.72 -8.15
N PHE A 325 -1.22 8.44 -7.88
CA PHE A 325 -2.56 7.82 -8.03
C PHE A 325 -3.35 7.72 -6.72
N ASP A 326 -2.70 7.97 -5.58
CA ASP A 326 -3.38 7.92 -4.30
C ASP A 326 -4.25 9.15 -4.13
N ALA A 327 -5.56 8.94 -4.11
CA ALA A 327 -6.50 10.02 -3.90
C ALA A 327 -6.52 10.44 -2.42
N VAL A 328 -6.23 11.72 -2.18
CA VAL A 328 -6.36 12.32 -0.85
C VAL A 328 -7.42 13.40 -0.87
N SER A 329 -8.38 13.35 0.05
CA SER A 329 -9.31 14.45 0.23
C SER A 329 -9.24 15.04 1.63
N VAL A 330 -9.49 16.35 1.70
CA VAL A 330 -9.55 17.11 2.95
C VAL A 330 -10.86 17.87 3.01
N SER A 331 -11.53 17.83 4.15
CA SER A 331 -12.67 18.67 4.50
C SER A 331 -12.39 19.37 5.81
N GLY A 332 -12.70 20.66 5.89
CA GLY A 332 -12.45 21.52 7.07
C GLY A 332 -11.14 22.30 6.97
N ASP A 333 -10.78 22.98 8.05
CA ASP A 333 -9.74 24.01 8.04
C ASP A 333 -8.34 23.43 8.30
N VAL A 334 -7.38 23.85 7.44
CA VAL A 334 -5.96 23.51 7.50
C VAL A 334 -5.14 24.79 7.35
N ASN A 335 -4.17 25.01 8.21
CA ASN A 335 -3.32 26.18 8.11
C ASN A 335 -2.32 26.07 6.94
N GLU A 336 -1.64 24.91 6.81
CA GLU A 336 -0.66 24.68 5.76
C GLU A 336 -0.83 23.29 5.13
N LEU A 337 -0.88 23.22 3.78
CA LEU A 337 -0.89 21.99 3.02
C LEU A 337 0.28 21.97 2.04
N ASN A 338 1.11 20.94 2.13
CA ASN A 338 2.29 20.77 1.30
C ASN A 338 2.15 19.52 0.43
N VAL A 339 2.22 19.68 -0.88
CA VAL A 339 2.31 18.61 -1.88
C VAL A 339 3.77 18.39 -2.18
N ALA A 340 4.38 17.37 -1.56
CA ALA A 340 5.81 17.09 -1.66
C ALA A 340 6.18 16.08 -2.75
N ALA A 341 5.19 15.34 -3.25
CA ALA A 341 5.30 14.38 -4.36
C ALA A 341 4.05 14.51 -5.25
N PRO A 342 4.06 14.00 -6.49
CA PRO A 342 2.88 14.01 -7.36
C PRO A 342 1.66 13.42 -6.65
N ALA A 343 0.54 14.15 -6.62
CA ALA A 343 -0.63 13.76 -5.85
C ALA A 343 -1.94 14.05 -6.59
N SER A 344 -2.96 13.23 -6.29
CA SER A 344 -4.37 13.51 -6.60
C SER A 344 -5.05 14.03 -5.33
N PHE A 345 -5.37 15.32 -5.30
CA PHE A 345 -5.90 15.98 -4.11
C PHE A 345 -7.26 16.61 -4.36
N THR A 346 -8.16 16.49 -3.39
CA THR A 346 -9.46 17.17 -3.42
C THR A 346 -9.71 17.94 -2.11
N LEU A 347 -9.94 19.23 -2.18
CA LEU A 347 -10.53 19.99 -1.10
C LEU A 347 -12.05 19.89 -1.20
N GLU A 348 -12.67 19.13 -0.28
CA GLU A 348 -14.11 18.91 -0.25
C GLU A 348 -14.89 20.15 0.22
N GLY A 349 -14.25 20.97 1.07
CA GLY A 349 -14.75 22.22 1.64
C GLY A 349 -13.88 22.67 2.80
N GLY A 350 -14.10 23.89 3.31
CA GLY A 350 -13.25 24.51 4.34
C GLY A 350 -12.13 25.34 3.75
N GLN A 351 -11.18 25.74 4.60
CA GLN A 351 -10.17 26.71 4.23
C GLN A 351 -8.74 26.20 4.40
N ILE A 352 -7.89 26.42 3.41
CA ILE A 352 -6.45 26.21 3.48
C ILE A 352 -5.75 27.57 3.51
N GLY A 353 -4.94 27.83 4.55
CA GLY A 353 -4.17 29.05 4.69
C GLY A 353 -3.08 29.17 3.63
N SER A 354 -2.18 28.21 3.59
CA SER A 354 -1.09 28.09 2.58
C SER A 354 -1.13 26.75 1.91
N PHE A 355 -1.17 26.73 0.58
CA PHE A 355 -1.13 25.53 -0.26
C PHE A 355 0.14 25.55 -1.10
N ASN A 356 1.06 24.63 -0.87
CA ASN A 356 2.37 24.64 -1.51
C ASN A 356 2.58 23.39 -2.35
N VAL A 357 2.80 23.52 -3.65
CA VAL A 357 3.22 22.44 -4.54
C VAL A 357 4.73 22.54 -4.75
N SER A 358 5.48 21.53 -4.30
CA SER A 358 6.93 21.52 -4.40
C SER A 358 7.42 21.28 -5.84
N SER A 359 8.69 21.60 -6.10
CA SER A 359 9.31 21.33 -7.40
C SER A 359 9.38 19.82 -7.77
N LYS A 360 9.21 18.94 -6.78
CA LYS A 360 9.18 17.47 -6.97
C LYS A 360 7.78 16.91 -7.18
N ALA A 361 6.75 17.75 -7.11
CA ALA A 361 5.35 17.34 -7.17
C ALA A 361 4.71 17.59 -8.55
N GLY A 362 5.51 17.63 -9.61
CA GLY A 362 5.03 17.87 -10.97
C GLY A 362 4.00 16.86 -11.43
N GLY A 363 2.96 17.35 -12.13
CA GLY A 363 1.83 16.53 -12.59
C GLY A 363 0.73 16.32 -11.54
N SER A 364 0.75 17.06 -10.43
CA SER A 364 -0.31 16.96 -9.42
C SER A 364 -1.66 17.45 -9.96
N ALA A 365 -2.72 16.67 -9.66
CA ALA A 365 -4.11 17.02 -9.93
C ALA A 365 -4.76 17.55 -8.64
N ILE A 366 -5.21 18.80 -8.65
CA ILE A 366 -5.78 19.48 -7.50
C ILE A 366 -7.21 19.89 -7.84
N LYS A 367 -8.17 19.40 -7.09
CA LYS A 367 -9.57 19.74 -7.23
C LYS A 367 -10.05 20.51 -6.02
N LEU A 368 -10.63 21.69 -6.26
CA LEU A 368 -11.24 22.52 -5.22
C LEU A 368 -12.75 22.51 -5.42
N ASN A 369 -13.48 21.80 -4.57
CA ASN A 369 -14.94 21.76 -4.65
C ASN A 369 -15.54 23.10 -4.19
N LYS A 370 -16.80 23.34 -4.54
CA LYS A 370 -17.57 24.49 -4.10
C LYS A 370 -17.56 24.59 -2.57
N GLY A 371 -17.21 25.76 -2.03
CA GLY A 371 -17.04 25.99 -0.59
C GLY A 371 -15.62 25.73 -0.08
N GLY A 372 -14.72 25.23 -0.92
CA GLY A 372 -13.29 25.17 -0.62
C GLY A 372 -12.61 26.53 -0.92
N VAL A 373 -11.78 27.00 0.00
CA VAL A 373 -11.04 28.26 -0.12
C VAL A 373 -9.56 28.03 0.13
N VAL A 374 -8.72 28.51 -0.79
CA VAL A 374 -7.26 28.56 -0.60
C VAL A 374 -6.85 30.03 -0.52
N LYS A 375 -6.32 30.46 0.63
CA LYS A 375 -5.89 31.86 0.81
C LYS A 375 -4.66 32.20 -0.03
N LYS A 376 -3.65 31.31 0.02
CA LYS A 376 -2.43 31.46 -0.77
C LYS A 376 -1.99 30.13 -1.35
N MET A 377 -1.82 30.08 -2.67
CA MET A 377 -1.34 28.90 -3.40
C MET A 377 0.01 29.21 -4.03
N THR A 378 1.01 28.36 -3.80
CA THR A 378 2.34 28.47 -4.43
C THR A 378 2.63 27.21 -5.22
N LEU A 379 2.91 27.36 -6.51
CA LEU A 379 3.07 26.27 -7.47
C LEU A 379 4.49 26.31 -8.04
N ASN A 380 5.37 25.40 -7.58
CA ASN A 380 6.76 25.33 -8.02
C ASN A 380 7.02 24.24 -9.06
N SER A 381 5.97 23.62 -9.58
CA SER A 381 6.01 22.64 -10.68
C SER A 381 4.65 22.55 -11.36
N ALA A 382 4.59 21.83 -12.47
CA ALA A 382 3.36 21.57 -13.23
C ALA A 382 2.25 21.03 -12.33
N ALA A 383 1.07 21.62 -12.42
CA ALA A 383 -0.11 21.19 -11.69
C ALA A 383 -1.39 21.58 -12.43
N THR A 384 -2.42 20.74 -12.35
CA THR A 384 -3.75 21.02 -12.89
C THR A 384 -4.72 21.31 -11.76
N ILE A 385 -5.22 22.54 -11.71
CA ILE A 385 -6.15 23.02 -10.69
C ILE A 385 -7.55 23.12 -11.30
N THR A 386 -8.51 22.35 -10.74
CA THR A 386 -9.87 22.25 -11.23
C THR A 386 -10.90 22.50 -10.15
N GLY A 387 -12.17 22.63 -10.52
CA GLY A 387 -13.30 22.79 -9.60
C GLY A 387 -13.80 24.23 -9.50
N GLU A 388 -14.69 24.46 -8.51
CA GLU A 388 -15.42 25.72 -8.30
C GLU A 388 -14.99 26.44 -7.02
N GLY A 389 -13.91 25.96 -6.35
CA GLY A 389 -13.38 26.60 -5.13
C GLY A 389 -12.69 27.92 -5.42
N ILE A 390 -12.45 28.69 -4.38
CA ILE A 390 -11.86 30.03 -4.45
C ILE A 390 -10.36 29.95 -4.16
N ILE A 391 -9.56 30.62 -4.97
CA ILE A 391 -8.13 30.85 -4.75
C ILE A 391 -7.92 32.34 -4.64
N ALA A 392 -7.71 32.86 -3.42
CA ALA A 392 -7.57 34.31 -3.21
C ALA A 392 -6.24 34.86 -3.77
N GLU A 393 -5.14 34.10 -3.60
CA GLU A 393 -3.84 34.45 -4.19
C GLU A 393 -3.13 33.20 -4.74
N ALA A 394 -2.63 33.27 -5.96
CA ALA A 394 -1.76 32.23 -6.53
C ALA A 394 -0.44 32.84 -7.02
N VAL A 395 0.67 32.11 -6.76
CA VAL A 395 2.01 32.39 -7.26
C VAL A 395 2.47 31.16 -8.05
N VAL A 396 2.68 31.35 -9.35
CA VAL A 396 3.12 30.33 -10.29
C VAL A 396 4.60 30.51 -10.58
N ASN A 397 5.42 29.59 -10.07
CA ASN A 397 6.88 29.57 -10.29
C ASN A 397 7.30 28.47 -11.26
N GLY A 398 6.49 27.41 -11.40
CA GLY A 398 6.76 26.25 -12.27
C GLY A 398 5.98 26.33 -13.57
N GLU A 399 6.55 25.80 -14.64
CA GLU A 399 5.88 25.66 -15.94
C GLU A 399 4.83 24.56 -15.94
N GLY A 400 3.88 24.59 -16.88
CA GLY A 400 2.84 23.60 -17.05
C GLY A 400 1.73 23.65 -15.99
N VAL A 401 1.51 24.82 -15.40
CA VAL A 401 0.40 25.07 -14.45
C VAL A 401 -0.85 25.45 -15.22
N SER A 402 -1.97 24.81 -14.90
CA SER A 402 -3.28 25.14 -15.47
C SER A 402 -4.35 25.32 -14.40
N PHE A 403 -5.20 26.31 -14.58
CA PHE A 403 -6.36 26.61 -13.73
C PHE A 403 -7.65 26.51 -14.56
N SER A 404 -8.67 25.83 -14.07
CA SER A 404 -10.01 25.90 -14.67
C SER A 404 -10.69 27.25 -14.41
N VAL A 405 -10.43 27.87 -13.25
CA VAL A 405 -10.95 29.16 -12.82
C VAL A 405 -9.80 30.07 -12.41
N LYS A 406 -9.83 31.33 -12.85
CA LYS A 406 -8.79 32.31 -12.54
C LYS A 406 -8.76 32.61 -11.04
N PRO A 407 -7.58 32.58 -10.37
CA PRO A 407 -7.42 33.12 -9.02
C PRO A 407 -7.75 34.61 -8.92
N ASP A 408 -8.21 35.06 -7.74
CA ASP A 408 -8.54 36.48 -7.52
C ASP A 408 -7.29 37.37 -7.74
N LYS A 409 -6.16 36.92 -7.20
CA LYS A 409 -4.84 37.53 -7.44
C LYS A 409 -3.88 36.50 -7.97
N LEU A 410 -3.27 36.77 -9.10
CA LEU A 410 -2.33 35.86 -9.77
C LEU A 410 -0.99 36.57 -10.01
N THR A 411 0.09 35.92 -9.61
CA THR A 411 1.48 36.29 -9.94
C THR A 411 2.10 35.15 -10.71
N VAL A 412 2.59 35.40 -11.92
CA VAL A 412 3.23 34.42 -12.77
C VAL A 412 4.72 34.76 -12.90
N ASN A 413 5.58 33.88 -12.39
CA ASN A 413 7.02 33.95 -12.50
C ASN A 413 7.55 32.95 -13.56
N ALA A 414 6.70 31.99 -13.99
CA ALA A 414 6.97 31.09 -15.12
C ALA A 414 6.77 31.78 -16.46
N ALA A 415 7.19 31.15 -17.56
CA ALA A 415 7.02 31.70 -18.90
C ALA A 415 5.54 31.88 -19.28
N GLU A 416 4.72 30.91 -18.90
CA GLU A 416 3.29 30.90 -19.22
C GLU A 416 2.45 30.17 -18.14
N VAL A 417 1.16 30.42 -18.16
CA VAL A 417 0.13 29.74 -17.33
C VAL A 417 -1.14 29.59 -18.17
N THR A 418 -1.78 28.43 -18.07
CA THR A 418 -3.07 28.19 -18.74
C THR A 418 -4.22 28.52 -17.79
N ILE A 419 -5.21 29.32 -18.23
CA ILE A 419 -6.42 29.66 -17.47
C ILE A 419 -7.63 29.47 -18.36
N GLY A 420 -8.56 28.59 -17.97
CA GLY A 420 -9.76 28.29 -18.74
C GLY A 420 -9.45 27.78 -20.16
N GLY A 421 -8.32 27.12 -20.36
CA GLY A 421 -7.87 26.62 -21.65
C GLY A 421 -7.17 27.63 -22.56
N GLN A 422 -6.87 28.83 -22.03
CA GLN A 422 -6.12 29.86 -22.74
C GLN A 422 -4.79 30.13 -22.04
N ASP A 423 -3.72 30.36 -22.80
CA ASP A 423 -2.37 30.57 -22.28
C ASP A 423 -2.11 32.08 -22.11
N TYR A 424 -1.51 32.42 -20.99
CA TYR A 424 -1.14 33.78 -20.60
C TYR A 424 0.34 33.85 -20.26
N ASP A 425 1.00 34.92 -20.70
CA ASP A 425 2.41 35.19 -20.36
C ASP A 425 2.59 35.67 -18.91
N ALA A 426 3.83 35.88 -18.50
CA ALA A 426 4.17 36.38 -17.17
C ALA A 426 3.60 37.77 -16.86
N SER A 427 3.24 38.58 -17.89
CA SER A 427 2.62 39.88 -17.76
C SER A 427 1.09 39.80 -17.73
N GLY A 428 0.51 38.62 -17.86
CA GLY A 428 -0.93 38.39 -17.87
C GLY A 428 -1.61 38.68 -19.21
N HIS A 429 -0.84 38.76 -20.30
CA HIS A 429 -1.38 38.92 -21.62
C HIS A 429 -1.67 37.54 -22.24
N LEU A 430 -2.80 37.46 -22.97
CA LEU A 430 -3.20 36.27 -23.70
C LEU A 430 -2.18 35.97 -24.79
N ILE A 431 -1.61 34.77 -24.80
CA ILE A 431 -0.73 34.29 -25.85
C ILE A 431 -1.63 33.86 -27.03
N THR A 432 -1.84 34.79 -27.98
CA THR A 432 -2.53 34.42 -29.21
C THR A 432 -1.54 33.76 -30.15
N SER A 433 -1.68 32.48 -30.39
CA SER A 433 -0.97 31.83 -31.51
C SER A 433 -1.32 32.56 -32.80
N ALA A 434 -0.37 33.28 -33.37
CA ALA A 434 -0.51 33.87 -34.69
C ALA A 434 -0.48 32.74 -35.73
N ALA A 435 -1.61 32.10 -35.93
CA ALA A 435 -1.86 31.27 -37.09
C ALA A 435 -2.18 32.20 -38.26
N GLY A 436 -1.15 32.87 -38.76
CA GLY A 436 -1.22 33.66 -39.99
C GLY A 436 -0.92 32.79 -41.20
N HIS A 437 -1.93 32.08 -41.72
CA HIS A 437 -1.96 31.72 -43.11
C HIS A 437 -2.73 32.80 -43.87
N SER A 438 -2.05 33.85 -44.31
CA SER A 438 -2.56 34.69 -45.39
C SER A 438 -2.01 34.18 -46.71
N GLY A 439 -2.82 33.48 -47.46
CA GLY A 439 -2.66 33.32 -48.87
C GLY A 439 -2.85 34.66 -49.56
N GLY A 440 -1.81 35.14 -50.18
CA GLY A 440 -1.81 36.34 -51.07
C GLY A 440 -0.95 36.06 -52.28
N THR A 441 -1.62 35.81 -53.36
CA THR A 441 -1.07 35.79 -54.74
C THR A 441 -0.57 37.16 -55.11
N GLY A 442 0.65 37.25 -55.74
CA GLY A 442 1.12 38.49 -56.38
C GLY A 442 2.55 38.45 -56.85
N SER A 443 2.73 37.97 -58.00
CA SER A 443 3.69 38.20 -59.11
C SER A 443 4.78 39.26 -58.99
N SER A 444 5.91 38.82 -59.50
CA SER A 444 6.92 39.49 -60.37
C SER A 444 8.21 40.04 -59.73
N GLY A 445 9.29 39.45 -60.20
CA GLY A 445 10.39 40.19 -60.88
C GLY A 445 11.71 40.35 -60.10
N GLY A 446 12.75 39.66 -60.57
CA GLY A 446 14.05 40.29 -60.60
C GLY A 446 15.24 39.52 -59.96
N THR A 447 15.78 38.63 -60.73
CA THR A 447 17.22 38.37 -60.97
C THR A 447 18.25 38.63 -59.87
N GLY A 448 19.08 37.60 -59.65
CA GLY A 448 20.43 37.78 -59.08
C GLY A 448 20.98 36.61 -58.32
N SER A 449 21.41 35.56 -59.00
CA SER A 449 22.42 34.62 -58.49
C SER A 449 23.80 35.18 -58.76
N PRO A 450 24.89 34.87 -58.02
CA PRO A 450 25.46 33.54 -58.02
C PRO A 450 26.07 33.05 -56.68
N ALA A 451 26.18 31.76 -56.63
CA ALA A 451 27.17 31.02 -55.81
C ALA A 451 28.58 31.18 -56.41
N PRO A 452 29.64 30.49 -55.97
CA PRO A 452 29.98 29.75 -54.78
C PRO A 452 31.38 30.14 -54.22
N THR A 453 31.90 29.51 -53.18
CA THR A 453 33.31 29.07 -53.14
C THR A 453 33.75 28.58 -51.75
N GLN A 454 34.08 27.32 -51.67
CA GLN A 454 35.26 26.62 -51.17
C GLN A 454 35.68 26.72 -49.72
N ALA A 455 35.81 25.53 -49.16
CA ALA A 455 36.78 25.18 -48.12
C ALA A 455 38.25 25.36 -48.59
N PRO A 456 39.15 25.45 -47.65
CA PRO A 456 40.07 24.30 -47.48
C PRO A 456 40.54 24.01 -46.04
N THR A 457 40.68 22.73 -45.75
CA THR A 457 41.91 21.99 -45.34
C THR A 457 42.78 22.57 -44.24
N SER A 458 43.02 21.88 -43.17
CA SER A 458 44.09 20.87 -42.95
C SER A 458 44.24 20.47 -41.50
N SER A 459 44.41 19.18 -41.30
CA SER A 459 45.01 18.51 -40.13
C SER A 459 46.51 18.94 -39.96
N PRO A 460 47.20 18.50 -38.83
CA PRO A 460 47.15 17.20 -38.24
C PRO A 460 47.46 17.10 -36.70
N GLY A 461 47.09 16.00 -36.12
CA GLY A 461 48.01 15.17 -35.34
C GLY A 461 48.02 15.36 -33.81
N THR A 462 47.59 14.39 -33.09
CA THR A 462 48.46 13.45 -32.34
C THR A 462 47.60 12.40 -31.69
N GLY A 463 47.96 11.15 -31.92
CA GLY A 463 47.24 9.99 -31.44
C GLY A 463 47.51 9.66 -29.98
N SER A 464 46.58 8.97 -29.40
CA SER A 464 46.82 8.12 -28.24
C SER A 464 46.13 6.77 -28.45
N PRO A 465 46.78 5.65 -28.08
CA PRO A 465 46.44 4.34 -28.61
C PRO A 465 45.28 3.68 -27.89
N THR A 466 44.44 3.02 -28.66
CA THR A 466 43.42 2.09 -28.25
C THR A 466 44.05 0.85 -27.60
N PRO A 467 43.53 0.36 -26.43
CA PRO A 467 44.02 -0.90 -25.90
C PRO A 467 43.44 -2.09 -26.68
N THR A 468 44.33 -2.99 -27.04
CA THR A 468 44.09 -4.29 -27.70
C THR A 468 43.30 -5.22 -26.79
N PRO A 469 42.33 -5.99 -27.29
CA PRO A 469 41.61 -6.97 -26.45
C PRO A 469 42.50 -8.20 -26.18
N THR A 470 42.53 -8.58 -24.90
CA THR A 470 43.16 -9.82 -24.39
C THR A 470 42.34 -11.05 -24.84
N PRO A 471 42.97 -12.14 -25.26
CA PRO A 471 42.25 -13.32 -25.72
C PRO A 471 41.56 -14.06 -24.57
N THR A 472 40.27 -14.31 -24.75
CA THR A 472 39.42 -15.10 -23.87
C THR A 472 39.80 -16.58 -23.90
N THR A 473 40.19 -17.14 -22.79
CA THR A 473 40.43 -18.58 -22.63
C THR A 473 39.12 -19.37 -22.67
N LYS A 474 39.12 -20.42 -23.50
CA LYS A 474 38.05 -21.39 -23.67
C LYS A 474 37.73 -22.11 -22.34
N PRO A 475 36.50 -22.25 -21.92
CA PRO A 475 36.16 -23.01 -20.71
C PRO A 475 36.41 -24.51 -20.88
N THR A 476 37.02 -25.10 -19.86
CA THR A 476 37.23 -26.55 -19.68
C THR A 476 35.89 -27.26 -19.45
N PRO A 477 35.63 -28.43 -20.04
CA PRO A 477 34.35 -29.12 -19.84
C PRO A 477 34.19 -29.65 -18.42
N THR A 478 33.02 -29.37 -17.86
CA THR A 478 32.56 -29.85 -16.55
C THR A 478 32.38 -31.39 -16.58
N PRO A 479 32.82 -32.14 -15.57
CA PRO A 479 32.61 -33.59 -15.53
C PRO A 479 31.14 -33.93 -15.35
N THR A 480 30.69 -34.94 -16.08
CA THR A 480 29.37 -35.56 -16.06
C THR A 480 29.08 -36.14 -14.67
N PRO A 481 27.94 -35.89 -14.06
CA PRO A 481 27.60 -36.51 -12.77
C PRO A 481 27.30 -37.99 -12.91
N THR A 482 27.85 -38.74 -11.99
CA THR A 482 27.65 -40.22 -11.81
C THR A 482 26.17 -40.45 -11.40
N PRO A 483 25.50 -41.49 -11.93
CA PRO A 483 24.11 -41.77 -11.60
C PRO A 483 23.94 -42.21 -10.14
N VAL A 484 22.98 -41.58 -9.45
CA VAL A 484 22.53 -41.93 -8.11
C VAL A 484 21.72 -43.23 -8.19
N PRO A 485 21.92 -44.22 -7.28
CA PRO A 485 21.16 -45.45 -7.29
C PRO A 485 19.68 -45.21 -6.93
N THR A 486 18.80 -45.85 -7.68
CA THR A 486 17.34 -45.87 -7.51
C THR A 486 16.97 -46.53 -6.19
N PRO A 487 16.11 -45.96 -5.35
CA PRO A 487 15.64 -46.59 -4.13
C PRO A 487 14.69 -47.76 -4.47
N THR A 488 14.93 -48.91 -3.82
CA THR A 488 14.12 -50.12 -3.86
C THR A 488 12.72 -49.85 -3.25
N PRO A 489 11.63 -50.33 -3.83
CA PRO A 489 10.30 -50.10 -3.31
C PRO A 489 10.07 -50.86 -1.99
N THR A 490 9.74 -50.10 -0.95
CA THR A 490 9.33 -50.61 0.36
C THR A 490 7.88 -51.11 0.27
N THR A 491 7.65 -52.35 0.65
CA THR A 491 6.34 -52.99 0.68
C THR A 491 5.40 -52.32 1.68
N LYS A 492 4.20 -52.00 1.22
CA LYS A 492 3.08 -51.44 2.01
C LYS A 492 2.60 -52.47 3.04
N PRO A 493 2.44 -52.16 4.33
CA PRO A 493 1.84 -53.08 5.29
C PRO A 493 0.34 -53.26 5.01
N THR A 494 -0.08 -54.53 5.08
CA THR A 494 -1.47 -54.98 4.95
C THR A 494 -2.28 -54.53 6.17
N PRO A 495 -3.51 -53.99 6.02
CA PRO A 495 -4.32 -53.63 7.15
C PRO A 495 -4.89 -54.85 7.88
N THR A 496 -4.78 -54.83 9.20
CA THR A 496 -5.36 -55.81 10.13
C THR A 496 -6.88 -55.63 10.18
N PRO A 497 -7.71 -56.67 10.18
CA PRO A 497 -9.17 -56.51 10.23
C PRO A 497 -9.65 -56.04 11.59
N THR A 498 -10.39 -54.94 11.57
CA THR A 498 -11.04 -54.32 12.74
C THR A 498 -12.30 -55.12 13.11
N THR A 499 -12.39 -55.56 14.35
CA THR A 499 -13.55 -56.24 14.91
C THR A 499 -14.76 -55.30 15.01
N LYS A 500 -15.92 -55.84 14.63
CA LYS A 500 -17.25 -55.24 14.66
C LYS A 500 -17.65 -54.79 16.08
N PRO A 501 -18.15 -53.57 16.28
CA PRO A 501 -18.65 -53.17 17.60
C PRO A 501 -20.00 -53.85 17.95
N THR A 502 -20.13 -54.21 19.22
CA THR A 502 -21.33 -54.76 19.86
C THR A 502 -22.42 -53.68 19.96
N PRO A 503 -23.72 -54.01 19.78
CA PRO A 503 -24.79 -53.05 19.81
C PRO A 503 -25.04 -52.46 21.21
N ILE A 504 -25.22 -51.13 21.26
CA ILE A 504 -25.56 -50.36 22.45
C ILE A 504 -27.07 -50.57 22.79
N PRO A 505 -27.47 -50.68 24.05
CA PRO A 505 -28.88 -50.87 24.43
C PRO A 505 -29.71 -49.63 24.13
N THR A 506 -30.94 -49.86 23.69
CA THR A 506 -31.99 -48.87 23.32
C THR A 506 -32.39 -48.02 24.52
N PRO A 507 -32.44 -46.71 24.39
CA PRO A 507 -32.98 -45.84 25.45
C PRO A 507 -34.48 -45.88 25.49
N THR A 508 -35.02 -45.89 26.71
CA THR A 508 -36.43 -45.89 27.10
C THR A 508 -37.13 -44.63 26.61
N THR A 509 -38.35 -44.79 26.15
CA THR A 509 -39.24 -43.76 25.59
C THR A 509 -39.50 -42.60 26.54
N LYS A 510 -39.25 -41.38 26.09
CA LYS A 510 -39.66 -40.09 26.66
C LYS A 510 -41.07 -39.75 26.13
N PRO A 511 -41.96 -39.15 26.93
CA PRO A 511 -43.34 -38.87 26.51
C PRO A 511 -43.39 -37.85 25.37
N THR A 512 -44.33 -38.11 24.47
CA THR A 512 -44.62 -37.31 23.26
C THR A 512 -45.09 -35.91 23.64
N PRO A 513 -44.49 -34.81 23.13
CA PRO A 513 -45.05 -33.48 23.29
C PRO A 513 -46.26 -33.27 22.36
N THR A 514 -47.25 -32.55 22.87
CA THR A 514 -48.46 -32.10 22.19
C THR A 514 -48.13 -31.32 20.92
N PRO A 515 -48.83 -31.52 19.81
CA PRO A 515 -48.49 -30.82 18.56
C PRO A 515 -48.78 -29.32 18.67
N THR A 516 -47.75 -28.52 18.44
CA THR A 516 -47.84 -27.08 18.20
C THR A 516 -48.46 -26.83 16.82
N PRO A 517 -49.37 -25.86 16.63
CA PRO A 517 -50.00 -25.63 15.35
C PRO A 517 -48.96 -25.23 14.31
N THR A 518 -49.02 -25.89 13.15
CA THR A 518 -48.19 -25.65 11.99
C THR A 518 -48.42 -24.24 11.47
N PRO A 519 -47.36 -23.39 11.30
CA PRO A 519 -47.52 -22.10 10.63
C PRO A 519 -47.88 -22.33 9.16
N THR A 520 -48.86 -21.58 8.69
CA THR A 520 -49.30 -21.51 7.28
C THR A 520 -48.08 -21.17 6.41
N PRO A 521 -47.82 -21.86 5.30
CA PRO A 521 -46.67 -21.58 4.43
C PRO A 521 -46.82 -20.19 3.81
N THR A 522 -45.95 -19.28 4.22
CA THR A 522 -45.75 -18.00 3.56
C THR A 522 -45.09 -18.32 2.21
N THR A 523 -45.69 -17.96 1.12
CA THR A 523 -45.18 -18.11 -0.25
C THR A 523 -43.83 -17.41 -0.30
N LYS A 524 -42.75 -18.20 -0.53
CA LYS A 524 -41.41 -17.70 -0.82
C LYS A 524 -41.52 -16.82 -2.07
N PRO A 525 -41.02 -15.57 -2.06
CA PRO A 525 -40.98 -14.77 -3.29
C PRO A 525 -40.18 -15.52 -4.34
N THR A 526 -40.77 -15.64 -5.52
CA THR A 526 -40.10 -16.17 -6.72
C THR A 526 -38.82 -15.36 -6.93
N PRO A 527 -37.65 -16.00 -7.06
CA PRO A 527 -36.43 -15.25 -7.35
C PRO A 527 -36.62 -14.50 -8.67
N THR A 528 -36.37 -13.20 -8.65
CA THR A 528 -36.26 -12.38 -9.85
C THR A 528 -35.22 -13.05 -10.73
N PRO A 529 -35.50 -13.32 -12.02
CA PRO A 529 -34.50 -13.92 -12.90
C PRO A 529 -33.26 -13.05 -12.91
N THR A 530 -32.11 -13.64 -12.58
CA THR A 530 -30.80 -13.01 -12.78
C THR A 530 -30.71 -12.64 -14.26
N PRO A 531 -30.41 -11.38 -14.63
CA PRO A 531 -30.27 -11.02 -16.02
C PRO A 531 -29.17 -11.89 -16.63
N GLU A 532 -29.47 -12.46 -17.79
CA GLU A 532 -28.52 -13.23 -18.59
C GLU A 532 -27.30 -12.33 -18.89
N PRO A 533 -26.07 -12.83 -18.79
CA PRO A 533 -24.90 -12.01 -19.05
C PRO A 533 -24.95 -11.46 -20.47
N LYS A 534 -24.92 -10.14 -20.60
CA LYS A 534 -24.96 -9.44 -21.87
C LYS A 534 -23.66 -9.71 -22.63
N GLY A 535 -23.74 -10.27 -23.82
CA GLY A 535 -22.56 -10.49 -24.67
C GLY A 535 -21.94 -9.18 -25.16
N PRO A 536 -20.73 -9.21 -25.74
CA PRO A 536 -20.10 -8.01 -26.30
C PRO A 536 -20.95 -7.35 -27.38
N GLU A 537 -21.04 -6.02 -27.33
CA GLU A 537 -21.73 -5.22 -28.35
C GLU A 537 -20.70 -4.54 -29.26
N LEU A 538 -20.95 -4.55 -30.54
CA LEU A 538 -20.06 -4.01 -31.57
C LEU A 538 -20.73 -2.84 -32.29
N TYR A 539 -20.01 -1.72 -32.41
CA TYR A 539 -20.46 -0.49 -33.02
C TYR A 539 -19.49 -0.01 -34.11
N THR A 540 -19.99 0.44 -35.22
CA THR A 540 -19.21 1.31 -36.11
C THR A 540 -18.97 2.66 -35.44
N TYR A 541 -18.02 3.45 -35.92
CA TYR A 541 -17.82 4.81 -35.42
C TYR A 541 -19.06 5.68 -35.53
N ALA A 542 -19.82 5.55 -36.64
CA ALA A 542 -21.03 6.31 -36.84
C ALA A 542 -22.15 5.93 -35.86
N GLU A 543 -22.33 4.64 -35.60
CA GLU A 543 -23.27 4.14 -34.61
C GLU A 543 -22.89 4.60 -33.21
N ALA A 544 -21.62 4.51 -32.81
CA ALA A 544 -21.15 4.98 -31.51
C ALA A 544 -21.35 6.49 -31.34
N LEU A 545 -21.02 7.29 -32.37
CA LEU A 545 -21.21 8.74 -32.33
C LEU A 545 -22.69 9.14 -32.22
N SER A 546 -23.60 8.35 -32.78
CA SER A 546 -25.05 8.63 -32.76
C SER A 546 -25.74 8.12 -31.48
N SER A 547 -25.36 6.94 -30.98
CA SER A 547 -26.07 6.22 -29.91
C SER A 547 -25.52 6.45 -28.51
N PHE A 548 -24.21 6.70 -28.38
CA PHE A 548 -23.58 6.86 -27.07
C PHE A 548 -24.07 8.13 -26.35
N SER A 549 -24.09 8.07 -25.04
CA SER A 549 -24.37 9.24 -24.19
C SER A 549 -23.26 10.30 -24.29
N SER A 550 -23.49 11.51 -23.78
CA SER A 550 -22.48 12.57 -23.76
C SER A 550 -21.65 12.58 -22.45
N THR A 551 -21.89 11.63 -21.55
CA THR A 551 -21.25 11.54 -20.24
C THR A 551 -20.62 10.17 -20.02
N GLY A 552 -19.77 10.04 -19.01
CA GLY A 552 -19.11 8.78 -18.65
C GLY A 552 -18.18 8.26 -19.77
N ALA A 553 -17.96 6.97 -19.78
CA ALA A 553 -17.08 6.29 -20.75
C ALA A 553 -17.54 6.48 -22.20
N GLU A 554 -18.87 6.45 -22.45
CA GLU A 554 -19.43 6.69 -23.77
C GLU A 554 -19.19 8.13 -24.26
N GLY A 555 -19.33 9.13 -23.36
CA GLY A 555 -19.02 10.53 -23.68
C GLY A 555 -17.55 10.74 -24.01
N LEU A 556 -16.67 10.06 -23.30
CA LEU A 556 -15.23 10.03 -23.57
C LEU A 556 -14.93 9.38 -24.92
N ALA A 557 -15.57 8.26 -25.21
CA ALA A 557 -15.46 7.58 -26.51
C ALA A 557 -15.90 8.49 -27.67
N LYS A 558 -17.03 9.20 -27.53
CA LYS A 558 -17.50 10.18 -28.54
C LYS A 558 -16.47 11.25 -28.84
N GLN A 559 -15.88 11.86 -27.81
CA GLN A 559 -14.86 12.90 -27.99
C GLN A 559 -13.62 12.35 -28.71
N TYR A 560 -13.16 11.15 -28.34
CA TYR A 560 -12.02 10.53 -29.00
C TYR A 560 -12.32 10.14 -30.44
N LEU A 561 -13.53 9.62 -30.75
CA LEU A 561 -13.97 9.30 -32.10
C LEU A 561 -14.10 10.55 -32.97
N THR A 562 -14.59 11.66 -32.40
CA THR A 562 -14.64 12.95 -33.11
C THR A 562 -13.22 13.43 -33.46
N PHE A 563 -12.26 13.32 -32.53
CA PHE A 563 -10.86 13.61 -32.81
C PHE A 563 -10.25 12.74 -33.90
N LEU A 564 -10.58 11.44 -33.92
CA LEU A 564 -10.08 10.53 -34.96
C LEU A 564 -10.61 10.88 -36.36
N GLN A 565 -11.84 11.44 -36.44
CA GLN A 565 -12.45 11.86 -37.71
C GLN A 565 -12.07 13.27 -38.14
N ASP A 566 -11.82 14.14 -37.15
CA ASP A 566 -11.38 15.52 -37.37
C ASP A 566 -10.17 15.82 -36.47
N PRO A 567 -8.95 15.68 -36.99
CA PRO A 567 -7.73 15.94 -36.20
C PRO A 567 -7.59 17.40 -35.71
N SER A 568 -8.40 18.33 -36.25
CA SER A 568 -8.44 19.72 -35.76
C SER A 568 -9.30 19.87 -34.48
N TYR A 569 -10.14 18.88 -34.19
CA TYR A 569 -10.92 18.84 -32.96
C TYR A 569 -10.01 18.59 -31.76
N THR A 570 -10.07 19.51 -30.79
CA THR A 570 -9.35 19.34 -29.53
C THR A 570 -10.30 18.71 -28.51
N PRO A 571 -10.14 17.42 -28.17
CA PRO A 571 -10.97 16.82 -27.14
C PRO A 571 -10.70 17.52 -25.81
N SER A 572 -11.74 17.78 -25.04
CA SER A 572 -11.64 18.35 -23.69
C SER A 572 -10.95 17.38 -22.69
N ILE A 573 -10.65 16.19 -23.18
CA ILE A 573 -9.81 15.19 -22.49
C ILE A 573 -8.43 15.28 -23.12
N ALA A 574 -7.62 16.15 -22.61
CA ALA A 574 -6.19 16.09 -22.83
C ALA A 574 -5.61 14.92 -22.01
N ASN A 575 -5.85 13.68 -22.43
CA ASN A 575 -5.01 12.58 -22.01
C ASN A 575 -3.71 12.64 -22.83
N LYS A 576 -2.93 13.69 -22.63
CA LYS A 576 -1.52 13.75 -23.04
C LYS A 576 -0.67 12.70 -22.31
N ASP A 577 -1.26 11.98 -21.34
CA ASP A 577 -0.56 11.07 -20.44
C ASP A 577 -0.49 9.62 -20.94
N VAL A 578 -0.98 9.29 -22.14
CA VAL A 578 -0.77 7.98 -22.75
C VAL A 578 0.44 8.05 -23.71
N THR A 579 1.58 8.46 -23.20
CA THR A 579 2.85 8.28 -23.90
C THR A 579 3.44 6.91 -23.58
N MET A 580 4.21 6.29 -24.50
CA MET A 580 4.86 4.99 -24.28
C MET A 580 5.68 4.91 -22.97
N PRO A 581 6.39 5.96 -22.51
CA PRO A 581 7.03 5.98 -21.20
C PRO A 581 6.05 5.84 -20.03
N ASN A 582 4.85 6.43 -20.11
CA ASN A 582 3.84 6.32 -19.07
C ASN A 582 3.19 4.93 -19.05
N LEU A 583 3.06 4.30 -20.21
CA LEU A 583 2.58 2.93 -20.33
C LEU A 583 3.55 1.93 -19.68
N VAL A 584 4.86 2.07 -19.92
CA VAL A 584 5.90 1.24 -19.27
C VAL A 584 5.90 1.45 -17.77
N ASN A 585 5.73 2.68 -17.30
CA ASN A 585 5.61 3.01 -15.89
C ASN A 585 4.31 2.44 -15.28
N ALA A 586 3.19 2.50 -16.01
CA ALA A 586 1.93 1.90 -15.59
C ALA A 586 2.02 0.37 -15.50
N ILE A 587 2.67 -0.30 -16.45
CA ILE A 587 2.90 -1.74 -16.42
C ILE A 587 3.82 -2.12 -15.27
N THR A 588 4.89 -1.35 -15.03
CA THR A 588 5.79 -1.56 -13.90
C THR A 588 5.07 -1.36 -12.58
N PHE A 589 4.22 -0.34 -12.49
CA PHE A 589 3.37 -0.05 -11.33
C PHE A 589 2.39 -1.19 -11.06
N VAL A 590 1.64 -1.64 -12.07
CA VAL A 590 0.69 -2.75 -11.96
C VAL A 590 1.38 -4.05 -11.56
N ASN A 591 2.59 -4.32 -12.09
CA ASN A 591 3.39 -5.46 -11.66
C ASN A 591 3.79 -5.37 -10.19
N TYR A 592 4.14 -4.17 -9.72
CA TYR A 592 4.57 -3.95 -8.35
C TYR A 592 3.40 -4.02 -7.36
N GLU A 593 2.26 -3.44 -7.71
CA GLU A 593 1.11 -3.33 -6.81
C GLU A 593 0.22 -4.59 -6.80
N PHE A 594 0.06 -5.26 -7.93
CA PHE A 594 -0.85 -6.40 -8.08
C PHE A 594 -0.16 -7.75 -8.28
N ASN A 595 1.17 -7.80 -8.14
CA ASN A 595 1.96 -9.04 -8.25
C ASN A 595 1.68 -9.85 -9.52
N ILE A 596 1.43 -9.17 -10.63
CA ILE A 596 1.24 -9.81 -11.93
C ILE A 596 2.59 -10.33 -12.41
N LYS A 597 2.64 -11.60 -12.79
CA LYS A 597 3.89 -12.23 -13.25
C LYS A 597 4.46 -11.49 -14.45
N PRO A 598 5.75 -11.06 -14.43
CA PRO A 598 6.37 -10.37 -15.57
C PRO A 598 6.27 -11.15 -16.88
N SER A 599 6.22 -12.49 -16.83
CA SER A 599 6.02 -13.36 -17.99
C SER A 599 4.71 -13.13 -18.74
N ILE A 600 3.69 -12.60 -18.08
CA ILE A 600 2.39 -12.27 -18.68
C ILE A 600 2.59 -11.14 -19.70
N PHE A 601 3.34 -10.12 -19.33
CA PHE A 601 3.61 -8.98 -20.23
C PHE A 601 4.67 -9.29 -21.29
N ALA A 602 5.63 -10.18 -20.99
CA ALA A 602 6.66 -10.58 -21.95
C ALA A 602 6.11 -11.27 -23.20
N SER A 603 4.91 -11.88 -23.09
CA SER A 603 4.22 -12.50 -24.23
C SER A 603 3.37 -11.52 -25.04
N MET A 604 3.10 -10.32 -24.51
CA MET A 604 2.27 -9.31 -25.17
C MET A 604 3.13 -8.40 -26.04
N ARG A 605 2.82 -8.32 -27.32
CA ARG A 605 3.47 -7.41 -28.26
C ARG A 605 2.54 -6.25 -28.58
N GLY A 606 3.09 -5.06 -28.77
CA GLY A 606 2.32 -3.89 -29.20
C GLY A 606 1.25 -3.47 -28.19
N ILE A 607 1.62 -3.34 -26.91
CA ILE A 607 0.70 -2.78 -25.90
C ILE A 607 0.49 -1.30 -26.24
N ASN A 608 -0.76 -0.94 -26.55
CA ASN A 608 -1.15 0.41 -26.94
C ASN A 608 -1.81 1.18 -25.78
N THR A 609 -2.53 0.45 -24.91
CA THR A 609 -3.31 1.05 -23.82
C THR A 609 -3.54 0.03 -22.71
N SER A 610 -3.74 0.51 -21.49
CA SER A 610 -4.18 -0.31 -20.39
C SER A 610 -5.05 0.50 -19.44
N VAL A 611 -6.00 -0.16 -18.78
CA VAL A 611 -6.88 0.47 -17.80
C VAL A 611 -7.31 -0.52 -16.74
N LEU A 612 -7.46 -0.05 -15.50
CA LEU A 612 -8.12 -0.80 -14.43
C LEU A 612 -9.63 -0.56 -14.50
N ASP A 613 -10.41 -1.60 -14.26
CA ASP A 613 -11.85 -1.42 -14.04
C ASP A 613 -12.10 -0.58 -12.76
N LYS A 614 -13.29 -0.04 -12.59
CA LYS A 614 -13.62 0.80 -11.43
C LYS A 614 -13.53 0.08 -10.11
N THR A 615 -13.71 -1.23 -10.10
CA THR A 615 -13.59 -2.06 -8.89
C THR A 615 -12.14 -2.43 -8.55
N ARG A 616 -11.20 -2.15 -9.46
CA ARG A 616 -9.79 -2.56 -9.38
C ARG A 616 -9.60 -4.08 -9.25
N THR A 617 -10.54 -4.83 -9.76
CA THR A 617 -10.50 -6.31 -9.79
C THR A 617 -9.83 -6.81 -11.05
N TYR A 618 -9.93 -6.07 -12.14
CA TYR A 618 -9.42 -6.46 -13.44
C TYR A 618 -8.54 -5.39 -14.07
N LEU A 619 -7.41 -5.83 -14.64
CA LEU A 619 -6.61 -5.03 -15.55
C LEU A 619 -6.95 -5.42 -16.99
N TRP A 620 -7.28 -4.43 -17.81
CA TRP A 620 -7.52 -4.56 -19.22
C TRP A 620 -6.35 -4.02 -20.01
N ILE A 621 -5.81 -4.78 -20.95
CA ILE A 621 -4.65 -4.42 -21.78
C ILE A 621 -5.05 -4.52 -23.23
N GLY A 622 -4.96 -3.42 -23.95
CA GLY A 622 -5.18 -3.33 -25.39
C GLY A 622 -3.88 -3.40 -26.17
N THR A 623 -3.85 -4.22 -27.19
CA THR A 623 -2.67 -4.48 -28.04
C THR A 623 -3.02 -4.35 -29.52
N ASP A 624 -2.04 -4.58 -30.41
CA ASP A 624 -2.29 -4.73 -31.86
C ASP A 624 -2.96 -6.07 -32.21
N SER A 625 -3.21 -6.94 -31.24
CA SER A 625 -3.78 -8.29 -31.43
C SER A 625 -4.99 -8.56 -30.54
N GLY A 626 -5.66 -7.51 -30.08
CA GLY A 626 -6.86 -7.60 -29.26
C GLY A 626 -6.68 -7.10 -27.83
N VAL A 627 -7.60 -7.50 -26.96
CA VAL A 627 -7.65 -7.12 -25.55
C VAL A 627 -7.40 -8.33 -24.67
N THR A 628 -6.58 -8.16 -23.63
CA THR A 628 -6.45 -9.14 -22.56
C THR A 628 -6.95 -8.55 -21.26
N LYS A 629 -7.86 -9.25 -20.60
CA LYS A 629 -8.37 -8.98 -19.26
C LYS A 629 -7.65 -9.89 -18.27
N ILE A 630 -7.11 -9.34 -17.21
CA ILE A 630 -6.39 -10.07 -16.16
C ILE A 630 -7.12 -9.86 -14.85
N ASN A 631 -7.54 -10.94 -14.21
CA ASN A 631 -8.03 -10.88 -12.83
C ASN A 631 -6.84 -10.66 -11.89
N LEU A 632 -6.83 -9.56 -11.16
CA LEU A 632 -5.72 -9.15 -10.31
C LEU A 632 -5.58 -10.00 -9.03
N VAL A 633 -6.63 -10.75 -8.67
CA VAL A 633 -6.63 -11.65 -7.52
C VAL A 633 -6.16 -13.05 -7.91
N THR A 634 -6.74 -13.62 -8.99
CA THR A 634 -6.48 -15.01 -9.40
C THR A 634 -5.36 -15.14 -10.44
N ASN A 635 -4.97 -14.04 -11.09
CA ASN A 635 -4.08 -13.99 -12.26
C ASN A 635 -4.62 -14.76 -13.48
N GLU A 636 -5.92 -15.05 -13.52
CA GLU A 636 -6.56 -15.63 -14.69
C GLU A 636 -6.66 -14.59 -15.81
N MET A 637 -6.41 -15.05 -17.04
CA MET A 637 -6.44 -14.20 -18.23
C MET A 637 -7.56 -14.62 -19.16
N THR A 638 -8.28 -13.63 -19.67
CA THR A 638 -9.27 -13.80 -20.74
C THR A 638 -8.88 -12.89 -21.90
N SER A 639 -8.79 -13.45 -23.10
CA SER A 639 -8.46 -12.67 -24.31
C SER A 639 -9.68 -12.49 -25.19
N TYR A 640 -9.79 -11.30 -25.77
CA TYR A 640 -10.87 -10.89 -26.68
C TYR A 640 -10.24 -10.48 -28.01
N SER A 641 -10.84 -10.90 -29.12
CA SER A 641 -10.34 -10.63 -30.47
C SER A 641 -11.46 -10.47 -31.47
N ALA A 642 -11.16 -9.89 -32.62
CA ALA A 642 -12.09 -9.77 -33.76
C ALA A 642 -12.44 -11.14 -34.35
N GLN A 643 -11.48 -12.08 -34.38
CA GLN A 643 -11.72 -13.45 -34.82
C GLN A 643 -12.75 -14.16 -33.91
N GLY A 644 -12.76 -13.87 -32.61
CA GLY A 644 -13.75 -14.35 -31.63
C GLY A 644 -15.09 -13.63 -31.70
N LYS A 645 -15.27 -12.66 -32.60
CA LYS A 645 -16.46 -11.78 -32.72
C LYS A 645 -16.76 -11.01 -31.43
N GLN A 646 -15.74 -10.71 -30.66
CA GLN A 646 -15.82 -9.99 -29.37
C GLN A 646 -15.32 -8.56 -29.51
N LEU A 647 -14.48 -8.30 -30.52
CA LEU A 647 -13.99 -6.98 -30.88
C LEU A 647 -14.39 -6.65 -32.34
N TYR A 648 -14.51 -5.35 -32.61
CA TYR A 648 -14.75 -4.87 -33.95
C TYR A 648 -13.49 -5.04 -34.83
N ASP A 649 -12.32 -4.87 -34.25
CA ASP A 649 -10.98 -4.98 -34.84
C ASP A 649 -9.97 -5.33 -33.74
N ASP A 650 -8.88 -6.00 -34.10
CA ASP A 650 -7.84 -6.42 -33.16
C ASP A 650 -6.89 -5.29 -32.75
N LYS A 651 -6.76 -4.24 -33.57
CA LYS A 651 -5.87 -3.11 -33.25
C LYS A 651 -6.55 -2.13 -32.31
N VAL A 652 -6.27 -2.28 -31.02
CA VAL A 652 -6.86 -1.45 -29.98
C VAL A 652 -6.12 -0.11 -29.88
N LEU A 653 -6.87 0.98 -29.88
CA LEU A 653 -6.37 2.34 -29.75
C LEU A 653 -6.54 2.89 -28.33
N LEU A 654 -7.68 2.61 -27.71
CA LEU A 654 -8.02 3.12 -26.38
C LEU A 654 -8.96 2.16 -25.64
N LEU A 655 -8.79 2.09 -24.33
CA LEU A 655 -9.69 1.39 -23.40
C LEU A 655 -10.27 2.40 -22.41
N LEU A 656 -11.60 2.35 -22.22
CA LEU A 656 -12.31 3.21 -21.27
C LEU A 656 -13.18 2.34 -20.36
N PRO A 657 -12.94 2.33 -19.03
CA PRO A 657 -13.75 1.55 -18.10
C PRO A 657 -15.17 2.15 -18.04
N ASP A 658 -16.19 1.29 -18.10
CA ASP A 658 -17.58 1.72 -17.90
C ASP A 658 -17.91 1.95 -16.41
N GLU A 659 -19.18 2.20 -16.10
CA GLU A 659 -19.64 2.42 -14.72
C GLU A 659 -19.69 1.13 -13.89
N SER A 660 -19.52 -0.02 -14.54
CA SER A 660 -19.51 -1.36 -13.94
C SER A 660 -18.11 -1.99 -13.94
N THR A 661 -18.02 -3.22 -14.33
CA THR A 661 -16.77 -3.97 -14.50
C THR A 661 -16.39 -4.18 -15.96
N GLY A 662 -17.17 -3.62 -16.89
CA GLY A 662 -16.95 -3.69 -18.32
C GLY A 662 -15.98 -2.64 -18.85
N VAL A 663 -15.73 -2.69 -20.15
CA VAL A 663 -14.82 -1.76 -20.85
C VAL A 663 -15.31 -1.44 -22.25
N LEU A 664 -15.24 -0.17 -22.63
CA LEU A 664 -15.33 0.26 -24.01
C LEU A 664 -13.96 0.17 -24.66
N VAL A 665 -13.88 -0.55 -25.76
CA VAL A 665 -12.68 -0.80 -26.55
C VAL A 665 -12.79 -0.05 -27.87
N ILE A 666 -11.97 0.98 -28.04
CA ILE A 666 -11.89 1.71 -29.31
C ILE A 666 -10.76 1.08 -30.12
N THR A 667 -11.11 0.56 -31.27
CA THR A 667 -10.19 -0.07 -32.22
C THR A 667 -9.96 0.83 -33.43
N GLN A 668 -9.17 0.39 -34.40
CA GLN A 668 -8.88 1.20 -35.59
C GLN A 668 -10.10 1.45 -36.45
N THR A 669 -11.10 0.56 -36.45
CA THR A 669 -12.22 0.60 -37.37
C THR A 669 -13.60 0.64 -36.71
N GLY A 670 -13.68 0.48 -35.39
CA GLY A 670 -14.97 0.51 -34.68
C GLY A 670 -14.80 0.49 -33.16
N VAL A 671 -15.92 0.35 -32.47
CA VAL A 671 -15.98 0.31 -31.01
C VAL A 671 -16.63 -0.97 -30.54
N SER A 672 -16.10 -1.58 -29.52
CA SER A 672 -16.64 -2.77 -28.86
C SER A 672 -16.94 -2.46 -27.40
N HIS A 673 -18.10 -2.84 -26.91
CA HIS A 673 -18.41 -2.77 -25.49
C HIS A 673 -18.39 -4.19 -24.91
N ILE A 674 -17.47 -4.46 -24.03
CA ILE A 674 -17.35 -5.75 -23.36
C ILE A 674 -17.94 -5.60 -21.96
N TYR A 675 -19.04 -6.29 -21.73
CA TYR A 675 -19.69 -6.37 -20.42
C TYR A 675 -19.10 -7.53 -19.60
N GLN A 676 -19.31 -7.48 -18.30
CA GLN A 676 -18.90 -8.54 -17.38
C GLN A 676 -20.11 -9.22 -16.75
#